data_155609f0c3edcb7dd956b6987815ad1f
#
_entry.id   155609f0c3edcb7dd956b6987815ad1f
#
_cell.length_a   1.000
_cell.length_b   1.000
_cell.length_c   1.000
_cell.angle_alpha   90.00
_cell.angle_beta   90.00
_cell.angle_gamma   90.00
#
_symmetry.space_group_name_H-M   'P 1'
#
loop_
_entity.id
_entity.type
_entity.pdbx_description
1 polymer ?
#
loop_
_entity_poly.entity_id
_entity_poly.type
_entity_poly.pdbx_seq_one_letter_code
_entity_poly.pdbx_strand_id
1 'polypeptide(L)'
;MDQASLFDTEVASENKNALGKGDSKRAEDAAALTENAGRAAKEAELSSREDVATAKAPEHAQAAARAAELRHLLDYHAYRYYALDAPEITDAAFDKLLVELQRIEAKFPDLVTPDSYTQRVGGYVGEQFAPVTHMARMYSMDDAMDLAELDEWLQRTEDALGTGKAAYTCELKIDGLGVALTYENGAFVRAATRGDGTTGEDVSLNVRTIRDVPMHLAEAGLSHMGADRNARIEVRGEVYMPKGSFARLNEEADTEGRAPFANPRNAAAGSLRQKDPKVTAKRDLATFLYAVASTDPLHVHSQREFLDWLRDAGFSVNPNAKRCTSPVEVHEFCANALAHRADLDYDIDGVVVKVDAFEQQADLGFTARAPRWAIAFKFPPEEKQTVLREIRIQVGRTGVLTPVAEFDPVTVAGSTIARATLHNIDEIRRKNVRVGDTIVVHKAGDVIPEVVGPVLEKRPAGAVEWNMPTHCPACGSPVVNDEGEVAYRCVSMDCPAQTKERLLHWVSRGCMDVDGLGEEIVDKMLEAGLVRDVSDFYKLSVEDIATLDTGRFYSAANAKRGIEAGDPIPVGAKTATKIHDELEKSKQQPLGRVLFALGIRHVGKSVGEVIAAKFPSIDALIAAQEEDIAEIDGIGPKIAASVKQFLAVPENLEVIERLRSAGFPLEDNASDAAARAAEETGVDASLAESQPLAGLTFVLTGTLENRTRDEAGAALKALGAKVTGSVSKKTSFVVAGTNAGSKLTKAESLGVAVLDEAQMEEVLATGAVPQA
;
A
#
# COMPACT_ATOMS: atom_id res chain seq x y z
N MET A 1 34.46 31.81 -39.48
CA MET A 1 34.78 33.23 -39.29
C MET A 1 34.50 33.48 -37.83
N ASP A 2 35.44 33.28 -37.06
CA ASP A 2 36.61 34.01 -36.53
C ASP A 2 36.19 34.70 -35.25
N GLN A 3 36.69 34.25 -34.24
CA GLN A 3 37.98 34.39 -33.52
C GLN A 3 37.77 35.24 -32.28
N ALA A 4 38.00 34.70 -31.17
CA ALA A 4 39.28 34.47 -30.43
C ALA A 4 39.50 35.58 -29.41
N SER A 5 39.65 35.30 -28.18
CA SER A 5 40.68 34.70 -27.35
C SER A 5 41.51 35.72 -26.57
N LEU A 6 41.65 35.47 -25.27
CA LEU A 6 42.87 35.30 -24.50
C LEU A 6 43.82 36.50 -24.26
N PHE A 7 44.15 36.69 -23.04
CA PHE A 7 45.48 36.70 -22.40
C PHE A 7 45.34 37.30 -20.98
N ASP A 8 45.51 36.60 -19.94
CA ASP A 8 46.65 36.02 -19.25
C ASP A 8 47.69 36.96 -18.66
N THR A 9 47.80 36.86 -17.36
CA THR A 9 48.89 36.76 -16.40
C THR A 9 50.02 37.79 -16.30
N GLU A 10 50.28 38.10 -15.01
CA GLU A 10 51.54 38.25 -14.26
C GLU A 10 52.51 39.36 -14.61
N VAL A 11 52.98 40.11 -13.59
CA VAL A 11 54.30 40.05 -12.96
C VAL A 11 54.52 41.20 -11.95
N ALA A 12 54.60 40.85 -10.72
CA ALA A 12 55.57 41.07 -9.66
C ALA A 12 56.31 42.39 -9.46
N SER A 13 56.21 42.80 -8.20
CA SER A 13 57.24 43.21 -7.22
C SER A 13 58.12 44.43 -7.45
N GLU A 14 58.22 45.15 -6.31
CA GLU A 14 59.29 45.98 -5.82
C GLU A 14 59.44 47.44 -6.33
N ASN A 15 59.08 48.41 -5.49
CA ASN A 15 60.13 49.22 -4.83
C ASN A 15 59.60 50.07 -3.66
N LYS A 16 60.37 50.04 -2.60
CA LYS A 16 60.21 50.82 -1.38
C LYS A 16 60.80 52.24 -1.51
N ASN A 17 60.19 53.12 -0.71
CA ASN A 17 60.73 54.33 -0.09
C ASN A 17 60.81 55.61 -0.93
N ALA A 18 60.02 56.58 -0.57
CA ALA A 18 60.45 57.74 0.24
C ALA A 18 59.47 58.96 0.15
N LEU A 19 59.22 59.56 1.30
CA LEU A 19 58.84 60.94 1.52
C LEU A 19 57.44 61.41 1.01
N GLY A 20 56.51 61.86 1.85
CA GLY A 20 56.49 63.06 2.61
C GLY A 20 55.10 63.32 3.27
N LYS A 21 55.11 63.77 4.46
CA LYS A 21 53.97 64.27 5.24
C LYS A 21 53.29 65.43 4.52
N GLY A 22 52.05 65.30 4.09
CA GLY A 22 51.33 66.41 3.54
C GLY A 22 49.90 66.19 3.05
N ASP A 23 49.35 64.94 3.06
CA ASP A 23 48.07 64.63 2.39
C ASP A 23 47.00 63.90 3.24
N SER A 24 47.13 63.88 4.57
CA SER A 24 46.14 63.21 5.41
C SER A 24 44.73 63.83 5.39
N LYS A 25 44.68 65.17 5.20
CA LYS A 25 43.40 65.89 5.25
C LYS A 25 42.59 65.86 3.95
N ARG A 26 43.25 65.63 2.80
CA ARG A 26 42.57 65.45 1.49
C ARG A 26 42.04 64.00 1.29
N ALA A 27 42.69 63.03 1.90
CA ALA A 27 42.22 61.64 1.85
C ALA A 27 41.00 61.38 2.74
N GLU A 28 40.91 62.06 3.91
CA GLU A 28 39.73 62.00 4.79
C GLU A 28 38.52 62.72 4.19
N ASP A 29 38.71 63.86 3.52
CA ASP A 29 37.60 64.54 2.84
C ASP A 29 37.10 63.79 1.58
N ALA A 30 37.97 63.10 0.88
CA ALA A 30 37.59 62.25 -0.27
C ALA A 30 36.90 60.92 0.19
N ALA A 31 37.33 60.34 1.30
CA ALA A 31 36.67 59.19 1.91
C ALA A 31 35.25 59.52 2.44
N ALA A 32 35.09 60.69 3.08
CA ALA A 32 33.81 61.16 3.56
C ALA A 32 32.83 61.50 2.42
N LEU A 33 33.32 62.00 1.29
CA LEU A 33 32.48 62.23 0.09
C LEU A 33 32.05 60.97 -0.62
N THR A 34 32.92 59.95 -0.65
CA THR A 34 32.55 58.60 -1.21
C THR A 34 31.62 57.86 -0.30
N GLU A 35 31.76 57.94 1.01
CA GLU A 35 30.86 57.31 1.99
C GLU A 35 29.47 57.95 1.98
N ASN A 36 29.39 59.31 1.87
CA ASN A 36 28.14 60.02 1.73
C ASN A 36 27.45 59.77 0.36
N ALA A 37 28.20 59.63 -0.73
CA ALA A 37 27.62 59.27 -2.03
C ALA A 37 27.13 57.82 -2.07
N GLY A 38 27.83 56.88 -1.40
CA GLY A 38 27.37 55.48 -1.24
C GLY A 38 26.15 55.36 -0.35
N ARG A 39 26.02 56.23 0.67
CA ARG A 39 24.86 56.27 1.55
C ARG A 39 23.64 56.86 0.85
N ALA A 40 23.80 57.93 0.12
CA ALA A 40 22.75 58.58 -0.68
C ALA A 40 22.26 57.65 -1.83
N ALA A 41 23.15 56.90 -2.47
CA ALA A 41 22.79 55.89 -3.47
C ALA A 41 22.01 54.70 -2.87
N LYS A 42 22.41 54.29 -1.66
CA LYS A 42 21.72 53.23 -0.92
C LYS A 42 20.35 53.66 -0.38
N GLU A 43 20.22 54.92 0.07
CA GLU A 43 18.95 55.51 0.49
C GLU A 43 18.01 55.74 -0.72
N ALA A 44 18.52 56.13 -1.89
CA ALA A 44 17.76 56.25 -3.13
C ALA A 44 17.30 54.87 -3.67
N GLU A 45 18.14 53.81 -3.51
CA GLU A 45 17.81 52.46 -3.88
C GLU A 45 16.78 51.81 -2.93
N LEU A 46 16.85 52.11 -1.62
CA LEU A 46 15.85 51.75 -0.62
C LEU A 46 14.52 52.49 -0.84
N SER A 47 14.56 53.79 -1.10
CA SER A 47 13.36 54.61 -1.39
C SER A 47 12.67 54.13 -2.70
N SER A 48 13.45 53.81 -3.75
CA SER A 48 12.88 53.26 -4.98
C SER A 48 12.30 51.85 -4.80
N ARG A 49 12.83 51.04 -3.86
CA ARG A 49 12.28 49.76 -3.48
C ARG A 49 10.99 49.86 -2.65
N GLU A 50 10.92 50.86 -1.75
CA GLU A 50 9.70 51.14 -0.97
C GLU A 50 8.59 51.72 -1.86
N ASP A 51 8.90 52.60 -2.79
CA ASP A 51 7.92 53.15 -3.75
C ASP A 51 7.38 52.08 -4.73
N VAL A 52 8.22 51.13 -5.16
CA VAL A 52 7.80 49.97 -6.00
C VAL A 52 7.01 48.97 -5.17
N ALA A 53 7.34 48.77 -3.88
CA ALA A 53 6.59 47.88 -2.99
C ALA A 53 5.21 48.46 -2.63
N THR A 54 5.13 49.79 -2.37
CA THR A 54 3.85 50.45 -2.07
C THR A 54 2.94 50.61 -3.29
N ALA A 55 3.47 50.69 -4.51
CA ALA A 55 2.67 50.72 -5.75
C ALA A 55 2.14 49.32 -6.13
N LYS A 56 2.83 48.24 -5.73
CA LYS A 56 2.39 46.86 -5.99
C LYS A 56 1.38 46.32 -4.98
N ALA A 57 1.35 46.88 -3.77
CA ALA A 57 0.48 46.40 -2.70
C ALA A 57 -1.03 46.39 -3.04
N PRO A 58 -1.63 47.43 -3.66
CA PRO A 58 -3.05 47.37 -4.02
C PRO A 58 -3.35 46.38 -5.17
N GLU A 59 -2.44 46.20 -6.13
CA GLU A 59 -2.61 45.24 -7.22
C GLU A 59 -2.52 43.81 -6.69
N HIS A 60 -1.59 43.52 -5.80
CA HIS A 60 -1.46 42.21 -5.17
C HIS A 60 -2.68 41.88 -4.29
N ALA A 61 -3.18 42.87 -3.52
CA ALA A 61 -4.39 42.66 -2.71
C ALA A 61 -5.64 42.39 -3.56
N GLN A 62 -5.79 43.08 -4.70
CA GLN A 62 -6.86 42.78 -5.67
C GLN A 62 -6.70 41.40 -6.30
N ALA A 63 -5.48 41.00 -6.68
CA ALA A 63 -5.17 39.68 -7.21
C ALA A 63 -5.48 38.60 -6.19
N ALA A 64 -5.12 38.77 -4.91
CA ALA A 64 -5.43 37.84 -3.85
C ALA A 64 -6.94 37.66 -3.63
N ALA A 65 -7.71 38.74 -3.60
CA ALA A 65 -9.15 38.72 -3.49
C ALA A 65 -9.79 37.96 -4.69
N ARG A 66 -9.33 38.28 -5.90
CA ARG A 66 -9.84 37.63 -7.12
C ARG A 66 -9.47 36.15 -7.22
N ALA A 67 -8.26 35.78 -6.79
CA ALA A 67 -7.85 34.36 -6.73
C ALA A 67 -8.72 33.58 -5.75
N ALA A 68 -9.03 34.14 -4.58
CA ALA A 68 -9.93 33.51 -3.61
C ALA A 68 -11.35 33.35 -4.17
N GLU A 69 -11.88 34.38 -4.83
CA GLU A 69 -13.19 34.32 -5.50
C GLU A 69 -13.23 33.24 -6.59
N LEU A 70 -12.18 33.16 -7.43
CA LEU A 70 -12.09 32.17 -8.49
C LEU A 70 -12.02 30.74 -7.97
N ARG A 71 -11.27 30.49 -6.87
CA ARG A 71 -11.26 29.18 -6.22
C ARG A 71 -12.65 28.79 -5.72
N HIS A 72 -13.34 29.72 -5.05
CA HIS A 72 -14.71 29.46 -4.59
C HIS A 72 -15.68 29.17 -5.74
N LEU A 73 -15.59 29.91 -6.85
CA LEU A 73 -16.42 29.64 -8.03
C LEU A 73 -16.11 28.28 -8.67
N LEU A 74 -14.83 27.92 -8.76
CA LEU A 74 -14.41 26.62 -9.29
C LEU A 74 -14.90 25.47 -8.40
N ASP A 75 -14.80 25.61 -7.06
CA ASP A 75 -15.32 24.64 -6.12
C ASP A 75 -16.85 24.50 -6.23
N TYR A 76 -17.57 25.62 -6.30
CA TYR A 76 -19.03 25.62 -6.44
C TYR A 76 -19.48 24.92 -7.72
N HIS A 77 -18.88 25.25 -8.88
CA HIS A 77 -19.28 24.65 -10.15
C HIS A 77 -18.83 23.20 -10.29
N ALA A 78 -17.70 22.81 -9.72
CA ALA A 78 -17.29 21.42 -9.62
C ALA A 78 -18.27 20.61 -8.77
N TYR A 79 -18.69 21.13 -7.61
CA TYR A 79 -19.74 20.51 -6.76
C TYR A 79 -21.05 20.33 -7.52
N ARG A 80 -21.52 21.37 -8.22
CA ARG A 80 -22.74 21.30 -9.05
C ARG A 80 -22.67 20.22 -10.13
N TYR A 81 -21.51 20.09 -10.75
CA TYR A 81 -21.26 19.14 -11.83
C TYR A 81 -21.12 17.70 -11.30
N TYR A 82 -20.16 17.48 -10.38
CA TYR A 82 -19.78 16.12 -9.99
C TYR A 82 -20.64 15.50 -8.87
N ALA A 83 -21.12 16.32 -7.93
CA ALA A 83 -21.89 15.80 -6.80
C ALA A 83 -23.41 15.86 -7.03
N LEU A 84 -23.91 16.92 -7.69
CA LEU A 84 -25.34 17.13 -7.86
C LEU A 84 -25.87 16.79 -9.26
N ASP A 85 -24.99 16.49 -10.23
CA ASP A 85 -25.33 16.26 -11.64
C ASP A 85 -26.24 17.38 -12.22
N ALA A 86 -25.97 18.63 -11.83
CA ALA A 86 -26.78 19.80 -12.14
C ALA A 86 -25.90 21.00 -12.53
N PRO A 87 -25.12 20.92 -13.65
CA PRO A 87 -24.21 21.97 -14.06
C PRO A 87 -24.97 23.26 -14.42
N GLU A 88 -24.47 24.41 -13.94
CA GLU A 88 -25.00 25.75 -14.23
C GLU A 88 -24.19 26.50 -15.29
N ILE A 89 -22.95 26.07 -15.53
CA ILE A 89 -22.08 26.63 -16.56
C ILE A 89 -21.57 25.53 -17.50
N THR A 90 -21.15 25.94 -18.70
CA THR A 90 -20.53 25.02 -19.64
C THR A 90 -19.08 24.74 -19.28
N ASP A 91 -18.52 23.59 -19.73
CA ASP A 91 -17.10 23.26 -19.55
C ASP A 91 -16.18 24.39 -20.04
N ALA A 92 -16.50 25.02 -21.17
CA ALA A 92 -15.76 26.18 -21.70
C ALA A 92 -15.81 27.41 -20.78
N ALA A 93 -16.88 27.56 -19.98
CA ALA A 93 -16.96 28.66 -19.00
C ALA A 93 -16.16 28.31 -17.75
N PHE A 94 -16.17 27.04 -17.30
CA PHE A 94 -15.33 26.55 -16.21
C PHE A 94 -13.83 26.70 -16.55
N ASP A 95 -13.43 26.31 -17.76
CA ASP A 95 -12.05 26.47 -18.23
C ASP A 95 -11.58 27.93 -18.25
N LYS A 96 -12.46 28.88 -18.56
CA LYS A 96 -12.12 30.32 -18.49
C LYS A 96 -11.79 30.78 -17.07
N LEU A 97 -12.55 30.32 -16.07
CA LEU A 97 -12.27 30.62 -14.66
C LEU A 97 -10.91 30.05 -14.25
N LEU A 98 -10.62 28.84 -14.66
CA LEU A 98 -9.36 28.16 -14.39
C LEU A 98 -8.16 28.89 -15.05
N VAL A 99 -8.29 29.27 -16.32
CA VAL A 99 -7.24 30.05 -17.03
C VAL A 99 -7.02 31.42 -16.40
N GLU A 100 -8.06 32.09 -15.91
CA GLU A 100 -7.93 33.35 -15.18
C GLU A 100 -7.15 33.16 -13.88
N LEU A 101 -7.46 32.12 -13.09
CA LEU A 101 -6.73 31.78 -11.88
C LEU A 101 -5.26 31.46 -12.18
N GLN A 102 -4.98 30.68 -13.22
CA GLN A 102 -3.61 30.37 -13.67
C GLN A 102 -2.79 31.63 -13.98
N ARG A 103 -3.41 32.63 -14.62
CA ARG A 103 -2.74 33.89 -14.94
C ARG A 103 -2.41 34.72 -13.71
N ILE A 104 -3.31 34.75 -12.72
CA ILE A 104 -3.09 35.44 -11.46
C ILE A 104 -1.95 34.76 -10.68
N GLU A 105 -2.00 33.46 -10.53
CA GLU A 105 -1.00 32.68 -9.79
C GLU A 105 0.39 32.68 -10.48
N ALA A 106 0.43 32.70 -11.82
CA ALA A 106 1.68 32.89 -12.57
C ALA A 106 2.30 34.27 -12.36
N LYS A 107 1.48 35.33 -12.17
CA LYS A 107 1.94 36.68 -11.88
C LYS A 107 2.34 36.89 -10.43
N PHE A 108 1.66 36.19 -9.51
CA PHE A 108 1.85 36.25 -8.05
C PHE A 108 2.01 34.86 -7.48
N PRO A 109 3.22 34.25 -7.55
CA PRO A 109 3.45 32.86 -7.13
C PRO A 109 3.19 32.58 -5.64
N ASP A 110 3.23 33.62 -4.80
CA ASP A 110 2.91 33.56 -3.38
C ASP A 110 1.40 33.39 -3.09
N LEU A 111 0.55 33.61 -4.08
CA LEU A 111 -0.89 33.33 -4.00
C LEU A 111 -1.26 31.89 -4.34
N VAL A 112 -0.31 31.08 -4.80
CA VAL A 112 -0.53 29.66 -5.07
C VAL A 112 -0.73 28.92 -3.74
N THR A 113 -1.89 28.28 -3.59
CA THR A 113 -2.18 27.44 -2.42
C THR A 113 -2.10 25.96 -2.81
N PRO A 114 -1.76 25.05 -1.89
CA PRO A 114 -1.65 23.61 -2.17
C PRO A 114 -2.93 23.00 -2.73
N ASP A 115 -4.07 23.59 -2.42
CA ASP A 115 -5.43 23.19 -2.80
C ASP A 115 -5.97 23.90 -4.06
N SER A 116 -5.20 24.80 -4.67
CA SER A 116 -5.62 25.47 -5.90
C SER A 116 -5.85 24.50 -7.05
N TYR A 117 -6.91 24.76 -7.83
CA TYR A 117 -7.21 24.02 -9.08
C TYR A 117 -6.05 24.05 -10.09
N THR A 118 -5.18 25.06 -10.03
CA THR A 118 -3.98 25.14 -10.88
C THR A 118 -2.93 24.13 -10.51
N GLN A 119 -2.93 23.61 -9.27
CA GLN A 119 -2.01 22.59 -8.78
C GLN A 119 -2.45 21.16 -9.17
N ARG A 120 -3.65 20.98 -9.74
CA ARG A 120 -4.12 19.68 -10.22
C ARG A 120 -3.24 19.09 -11.33
N VAL A 121 -2.52 19.91 -12.09
CA VAL A 121 -1.69 19.48 -13.25
C VAL A 121 -0.22 19.87 -13.11
N GLY A 122 0.19 20.52 -12.00
CA GLY A 122 1.50 21.16 -11.83
C GLY A 122 2.56 20.39 -11.03
N GLY A 123 2.31 19.11 -10.66
CA GLY A 123 3.24 18.34 -9.83
C GLY A 123 4.60 18.07 -10.50
N TYR A 124 5.64 17.94 -9.68
CA TYR A 124 6.96 17.47 -10.12
C TYR A 124 6.93 15.95 -10.40
N VAL A 125 7.86 15.46 -11.22
CA VAL A 125 8.05 14.03 -11.45
C VAL A 125 8.73 13.43 -10.22
N GLY A 126 7.99 12.65 -9.42
CA GLY A 126 8.53 11.94 -8.26
C GLY A 126 9.33 10.69 -8.65
N GLU A 127 10.39 10.39 -7.91
CA GLU A 127 11.15 9.15 -8.14
C GLU A 127 10.50 7.93 -7.47
N GLN A 128 9.85 8.11 -6.30
CA GLN A 128 9.16 7.07 -5.54
C GLN A 128 7.92 7.66 -4.85
N PHE A 129 6.95 6.82 -4.52
CA PHE A 129 5.80 7.18 -3.70
C PHE A 129 6.17 7.00 -2.22
N ALA A 130 6.06 8.07 -1.43
CA ALA A 130 6.33 8.01 0.00
C ALA A 130 5.32 7.11 0.72
N PRO A 131 5.72 6.37 1.77
CA PRO A 131 4.78 5.64 2.60
C PRO A 131 3.89 6.59 3.41
N VAL A 132 2.62 6.23 3.55
CA VAL A 132 1.61 7.00 4.30
C VAL A 132 0.88 6.05 5.23
N THR A 133 0.91 6.33 6.53
CA THR A 133 0.10 5.64 7.52
C THR A 133 -1.33 6.17 7.49
N HIS A 134 -2.32 5.25 7.45
CA HIS A 134 -3.74 5.59 7.49
C HIS A 134 -4.18 6.00 8.90
N MET A 135 -5.21 6.87 9.00
CA MET A 135 -5.77 7.29 10.30
C MET A 135 -6.39 6.11 11.07
N ALA A 136 -6.92 5.13 10.35
CA ALA A 136 -7.37 3.86 10.90
C ALA A 136 -7.10 2.76 9.88
N ARG A 137 -6.98 1.51 10.34
CA ARG A 137 -6.71 0.38 9.45
C ARG A 137 -7.79 0.22 8.37
N MET A 138 -7.37 0.01 7.12
CA MET A 138 -8.24 -0.32 6.00
C MET A 138 -8.42 -1.85 5.92
N TYR A 139 -9.53 -2.34 6.45
CA TYR A 139 -9.83 -3.76 6.48
C TYR A 139 -10.20 -4.31 5.09
N SER A 140 -9.95 -5.61 4.90
CA SER A 140 -10.62 -6.37 3.85
C SER A 140 -12.05 -6.68 4.27
N MET A 141 -12.87 -7.20 3.37
CA MET A 141 -14.20 -7.74 3.68
C MET A 141 -14.14 -9.26 3.52
N ASP A 142 -14.99 -9.96 4.26
CA ASP A 142 -15.27 -11.37 3.99
C ASP A 142 -16.20 -11.45 2.77
N ASP A 143 -16.04 -12.49 1.96
CA ASP A 143 -16.81 -12.71 0.73
C ASP A 143 -17.91 -13.75 0.97
N ALA A 144 -19.09 -13.56 0.33
CA ALA A 144 -20.10 -14.56 0.12
C ALA A 144 -20.14 -14.89 -1.39
N MET A 145 -19.88 -16.14 -1.75
CA MET A 145 -19.75 -16.60 -3.13
C MET A 145 -21.09 -17.03 -3.74
N ASP A 146 -22.09 -17.25 -2.90
CA ASP A 146 -23.45 -17.59 -3.29
C ASP A 146 -24.49 -17.03 -2.30
N LEU A 147 -25.78 -17.20 -2.63
CA LEU A 147 -26.88 -16.71 -1.80
C LEU A 147 -26.99 -17.46 -0.47
N ALA A 148 -26.53 -18.70 -0.38
CA ALA A 148 -26.61 -19.48 0.87
C ALA A 148 -25.60 -18.92 1.88
N GLU A 149 -24.38 -18.60 1.47
CA GLU A 149 -23.37 -17.95 2.31
C GLU A 149 -23.81 -16.52 2.74
N LEU A 150 -24.49 -15.79 1.84
CA LEU A 150 -25.08 -14.49 2.17
C LEU A 150 -26.17 -14.63 3.23
N ASP A 151 -27.07 -15.65 3.07
CA ASP A 151 -28.14 -15.95 4.05
C ASP A 151 -27.58 -16.34 5.41
N GLU A 152 -26.50 -17.14 5.45
CA GLU A 152 -25.83 -17.47 6.70
C GLU A 152 -25.27 -16.22 7.41
N TRP A 153 -24.71 -15.28 6.64
CA TRP A 153 -24.22 -14.04 7.22
C TRP A 153 -25.36 -13.14 7.73
N LEU A 154 -26.44 -13.00 6.96
CA LEU A 154 -27.63 -12.26 7.36
C LEU A 154 -28.22 -12.85 8.63
N GLN A 155 -28.36 -14.18 8.73
CA GLN A 155 -28.88 -14.86 9.91
C GLN A 155 -27.98 -14.66 11.13
N ARG A 156 -26.66 -14.82 11.00
CA ARG A 156 -25.71 -14.56 12.09
C ARG A 156 -25.77 -13.12 12.59
N THR A 157 -25.99 -12.17 11.69
CA THR A 157 -26.13 -10.76 12.03
C THR A 157 -27.43 -10.50 12.80
N GLU A 158 -28.55 -11.07 12.36
CA GLU A 158 -29.82 -10.97 13.06
C GLU A 158 -29.80 -11.66 14.42
N ASP A 159 -29.14 -12.82 14.54
CA ASP A 159 -28.99 -13.52 15.83
C ASP A 159 -28.19 -12.68 16.83
N ALA A 160 -27.15 -11.98 16.37
CA ALA A 160 -26.32 -11.13 17.21
C ALA A 160 -27.03 -9.83 17.66
N LEU A 161 -27.82 -9.21 16.78
CA LEU A 161 -28.51 -7.94 17.03
C LEU A 161 -29.95 -8.10 17.54
N GLY A 162 -30.53 -9.27 17.36
CA GLY A 162 -31.94 -9.59 17.57
C GLY A 162 -32.74 -9.51 16.27
N THR A 163 -33.58 -10.53 16.04
CA THR A 163 -34.36 -10.70 14.81
C THR A 163 -35.18 -9.46 14.46
N GLY A 164 -35.11 -9.02 13.22
CA GLY A 164 -35.85 -7.87 12.68
C GLY A 164 -35.35 -6.50 13.14
N LYS A 165 -34.21 -6.41 13.80
CA LYS A 165 -33.63 -5.13 14.25
C LYS A 165 -32.58 -4.59 13.28
N ALA A 166 -31.98 -5.43 12.42
CA ALA A 166 -30.99 -5.02 11.46
C ALA A 166 -31.66 -4.35 10.24
N ALA A 167 -31.11 -3.22 9.83
CA ALA A 167 -31.28 -2.68 8.49
C ALA A 167 -29.92 -2.70 7.79
N TYR A 168 -29.93 -2.77 6.48
CA TYR A 168 -28.72 -2.91 5.68
C TYR A 168 -28.63 -1.79 4.66
N THR A 169 -27.43 -1.28 4.39
CA THR A 169 -27.13 -0.46 3.21
C THR A 169 -26.37 -1.33 2.21
N CYS A 170 -26.98 -1.53 1.04
CA CYS A 170 -26.42 -2.27 -0.08
C CYS A 170 -25.79 -1.29 -1.07
N GLU A 171 -24.54 -1.53 -1.44
CA GLU A 171 -23.75 -0.70 -2.34
C GLU A 171 -23.16 -1.57 -3.45
N LEU A 172 -23.02 -1.03 -4.67
CA LEU A 172 -22.30 -1.75 -5.73
C LEU A 172 -20.81 -1.85 -5.39
N LYS A 173 -20.24 -3.04 -5.53
CA LYS A 173 -18.81 -3.28 -5.33
C LYS A 173 -18.04 -2.89 -6.58
N ILE A 174 -17.47 -1.69 -6.57
CA ILE A 174 -16.73 -1.14 -7.69
C ILE A 174 -15.40 -1.91 -7.87
N ASP A 175 -15.10 -2.28 -9.10
CA ASP A 175 -13.83 -2.94 -9.43
C ASP A 175 -12.77 -1.90 -9.83
N GLY A 176 -12.06 -1.38 -8.84
CA GLY A 176 -11.07 -0.32 -8.97
C GLY A 176 -9.88 -0.48 -8.02
N LEU A 177 -9.31 0.64 -7.59
CA LEU A 177 -8.21 0.72 -6.65
C LEU A 177 -8.64 1.51 -5.40
N GLY A 178 -8.55 0.88 -4.23
CA GLY A 178 -8.89 1.50 -2.96
C GLY A 178 -7.99 2.70 -2.63
N VAL A 179 -8.59 3.82 -2.25
CA VAL A 179 -7.93 5.08 -1.91
C VAL A 179 -8.47 5.65 -0.61
N ALA A 180 -7.60 6.30 0.15
CA ALA A 180 -7.93 7.11 1.32
C ALA A 180 -7.60 8.57 1.02
N LEU A 181 -8.55 9.49 1.25
CA LEU A 181 -8.44 10.93 1.03
C LEU A 181 -8.50 11.63 2.37
N THR A 182 -7.46 12.38 2.74
CA THR A 182 -7.39 13.12 4.00
C THR A 182 -7.69 14.59 3.76
N TYR A 183 -8.59 15.13 4.58
CA TYR A 183 -8.93 16.55 4.63
C TYR A 183 -8.65 17.10 6.02
N GLU A 184 -8.16 18.35 6.08
CA GLU A 184 -7.97 19.12 7.31
C GLU A 184 -8.56 20.51 7.11
N ASN A 185 -9.32 20.99 8.08
CA ASN A 185 -10.01 22.28 7.94
C ASN A 185 -10.86 22.39 6.66
N GLY A 186 -11.43 21.28 6.23
CA GLY A 186 -12.21 21.17 4.99
C GLY A 186 -11.38 21.18 3.70
N ALA A 187 -10.06 21.33 3.74
CA ALA A 187 -9.19 21.34 2.57
C ALA A 187 -8.51 19.97 2.35
N PHE A 188 -8.36 19.57 1.10
CA PHE A 188 -7.66 18.34 0.72
C PHE A 188 -6.16 18.45 1.06
N VAL A 189 -5.67 17.53 1.87
CA VAL A 189 -4.27 17.48 2.31
C VAL A 189 -3.52 16.38 1.58
N ARG A 190 -4.06 15.16 1.58
CA ARG A 190 -3.33 13.98 1.15
C ARG A 190 -4.25 12.88 0.61
N ALA A 191 -3.69 12.05 -0.29
CA ALA A 191 -4.30 10.79 -0.70
C ALA A 191 -3.30 9.65 -0.64
N ALA A 192 -3.75 8.47 -0.23
CA ALA A 192 -2.94 7.27 -0.16
C ALA A 192 -3.66 6.06 -0.77
N THR A 193 -2.91 5.14 -1.38
CA THR A 193 -3.44 3.82 -1.75
C THR A 193 -3.67 2.98 -0.50
N ARG A 194 -4.50 1.93 -0.59
CA ARG A 194 -4.77 1.04 0.55
C ARG A 194 -3.50 0.40 1.13
N GLY A 195 -2.52 0.05 0.29
CA GLY A 195 -1.32 -0.67 0.70
C GLY A 195 -1.65 -2.00 1.40
N ASP A 196 -1.01 -2.24 2.54
CA ASP A 196 -1.27 -3.41 3.40
C ASP A 196 -2.46 -3.22 4.37
N GLY A 197 -3.13 -2.08 4.27
CA GLY A 197 -4.23 -1.66 5.12
C GLY A 197 -3.81 -0.79 6.30
N THR A 198 -2.53 -0.72 6.65
CA THR A 198 -1.97 0.18 7.67
C THR A 198 -1.18 1.30 7.00
N THR A 199 -0.36 0.94 6.01
CA THR A 199 0.47 1.88 5.26
C THR A 199 0.20 1.74 3.77
N GLY A 200 -0.07 2.87 3.11
CA GLY A 200 -0.25 3.00 1.67
C GLY A 200 0.86 3.82 1.02
N GLU A 201 0.74 4.07 -0.28
CA GLU A 201 1.63 4.93 -1.07
C GLU A 201 1.00 6.30 -1.27
N ASP A 202 1.74 7.39 -1.08
CA ASP A 202 1.28 8.75 -1.33
C ASP A 202 1.02 8.98 -2.82
N VAL A 203 -0.24 9.11 -3.18
CA VAL A 203 -0.71 9.40 -4.54
C VAL A 203 -1.37 10.77 -4.66
N SER A 204 -1.10 11.67 -3.72
CA SER A 204 -1.76 12.97 -3.59
C SER A 204 -1.70 13.80 -4.88
N LEU A 205 -0.53 13.87 -5.52
CA LEU A 205 -0.37 14.63 -6.78
C LEU A 205 -1.19 14.05 -7.92
N ASN A 206 -1.33 12.74 -7.97
CA ASN A 206 -2.11 12.04 -8.99
C ASN A 206 -3.61 12.20 -8.73
N VAL A 207 -4.04 12.02 -7.48
CA VAL A 207 -5.46 12.17 -7.09
C VAL A 207 -5.95 13.60 -7.33
N ARG A 208 -5.11 14.63 -7.14
CA ARG A 208 -5.46 16.03 -7.47
C ARG A 208 -5.87 16.22 -8.94
N THR A 209 -5.44 15.35 -9.84
CA THR A 209 -5.81 15.40 -11.25
C THR A 209 -7.18 14.78 -11.54
N ILE A 210 -7.75 14.05 -10.59
CA ILE A 210 -9.07 13.43 -10.71
C ILE A 210 -10.14 14.51 -10.44
N ARG A 211 -11.00 14.73 -11.41
CA ARG A 211 -11.87 15.91 -11.43
C ARG A 211 -12.97 15.90 -10.39
N ASP A 212 -13.47 14.72 -10.04
CA ASP A 212 -14.55 14.51 -9.07
C ASP A 212 -14.08 14.44 -7.60
N VAL A 213 -12.77 14.60 -7.35
CA VAL A 213 -12.24 14.76 -5.99
C VAL A 213 -12.26 16.25 -5.61
N PRO A 214 -13.08 16.67 -4.63
CA PRO A 214 -13.13 18.08 -4.21
C PRO A 214 -11.82 18.48 -3.53
N MET A 215 -11.28 19.67 -3.89
CA MET A 215 -10.12 20.23 -3.18
C MET A 215 -10.54 20.88 -1.86
N HIS A 216 -11.79 21.33 -1.76
CA HIS A 216 -12.42 21.76 -0.51
C HIS A 216 -13.76 21.05 -0.35
N LEU A 217 -14.07 20.69 0.88
CA LEU A 217 -15.41 20.18 1.19
C LEU A 217 -16.43 21.31 1.00
N ALA A 218 -17.56 20.96 0.41
CA ALA A 218 -18.64 21.92 0.23
C ALA A 218 -19.23 22.38 1.56
N GLU A 219 -19.71 23.62 1.64
CA GLU A 219 -20.23 24.23 2.87
C GLU A 219 -21.42 23.44 3.45
N ALA A 220 -22.19 22.74 2.63
CA ALA A 220 -23.26 21.89 3.10
C ALA A 220 -22.73 20.76 4.01
N GLY A 221 -21.68 20.05 3.60
CA GLY A 221 -21.03 19.02 4.40
C GLY A 221 -20.34 19.60 5.66
N LEU A 222 -19.64 20.74 5.52
CA LEU A 222 -18.98 21.40 6.65
C LEU A 222 -19.99 21.91 7.68
N SER A 223 -21.14 22.42 7.23
CA SER A 223 -22.22 22.87 8.13
C SER A 223 -22.81 21.75 8.93
N HIS A 224 -22.87 20.54 8.36
CA HIS A 224 -23.34 19.35 9.06
C HIS A 224 -22.41 18.93 10.21
N MET A 225 -21.09 19.14 10.06
CA MET A 225 -20.07 18.86 11.08
C MET A 225 -20.10 19.85 12.26
N GLY A 226 -20.76 21.00 12.13
CA GLY A 226 -20.93 21.97 13.21
C GLY A 226 -19.62 22.48 13.80
N ALA A 227 -19.36 22.22 15.09
CA ALA A 227 -18.15 22.63 15.78
C ALA A 227 -16.88 21.90 15.28
N ASP A 228 -17.04 20.69 14.73
CA ASP A 228 -15.95 19.84 14.27
C ASP A 228 -15.56 20.08 12.79
N ARG A 229 -16.09 21.15 12.17
CA ARG A 229 -15.82 21.51 10.76
C ARG A 229 -14.32 21.64 10.41
N ASN A 230 -13.46 21.82 11.38
CA ASN A 230 -12.02 21.94 11.23
C ASN A 230 -11.29 20.62 11.54
N ALA A 231 -12.02 19.56 11.87
CA ALA A 231 -11.41 18.27 12.18
C ALA A 231 -10.66 17.69 10.97
N ARG A 232 -9.68 16.88 11.29
CA ARG A 232 -9.03 16.02 10.29
C ARG A 232 -9.91 14.81 10.04
N ILE A 233 -10.27 14.57 8.80
CA ILE A 233 -11.07 13.42 8.38
C ILE A 233 -10.34 12.65 7.27
N GLU A 234 -10.51 11.34 7.24
CA GLU A 234 -10.05 10.46 6.16
C GLU A 234 -11.24 9.71 5.59
N VAL A 235 -11.67 10.10 4.39
CA VAL A 235 -12.71 9.39 3.63
C VAL A 235 -12.06 8.37 2.69
N ARG A 236 -12.78 7.28 2.44
CA ARG A 236 -12.27 6.13 1.67
C ARG A 236 -13.22 5.76 0.57
N GLY A 237 -12.65 5.33 -0.54
CA GLY A 237 -13.42 4.94 -1.71
C GLY A 237 -12.59 4.16 -2.71
N GLU A 238 -13.10 4.09 -3.92
CA GLU A 238 -12.47 3.41 -5.04
C GLU A 238 -12.20 4.41 -6.16
N VAL A 239 -10.96 4.39 -6.68
CA VAL A 239 -10.62 5.02 -7.95
C VAL A 239 -10.83 3.99 -9.05
N TYR A 240 -11.59 4.34 -10.06
CA TYR A 240 -11.89 3.46 -11.19
C TYR A 240 -11.68 4.16 -12.53
N MET A 241 -11.65 3.39 -13.59
CA MET A 241 -11.60 3.92 -14.95
C MET A 241 -12.94 3.62 -15.64
N PRO A 242 -13.69 4.64 -16.11
CA PRO A 242 -14.88 4.45 -16.91
C PRO A 242 -14.60 3.60 -18.17
N LYS A 243 -15.56 2.75 -18.59
CA LYS A 243 -15.42 1.86 -19.75
C LYS A 243 -15.08 2.62 -21.02
N GLY A 244 -15.68 3.81 -21.22
CA GLY A 244 -15.38 4.68 -22.37
C GLY A 244 -13.92 5.16 -22.36
N SER A 245 -13.38 5.52 -21.19
CA SER A 245 -11.98 5.95 -21.02
C SER A 245 -11.01 4.80 -21.22
N PHE A 246 -11.36 3.59 -20.73
CA PHE A 246 -10.57 2.38 -20.95
C PHE A 246 -10.47 2.00 -22.42
N ALA A 247 -11.59 2.06 -23.16
CA ALA A 247 -11.61 1.79 -24.61
C ALA A 247 -10.69 2.74 -25.38
N ARG A 248 -10.78 4.07 -25.11
CA ARG A 248 -9.90 5.08 -25.73
C ARG A 248 -8.42 4.81 -25.41
N LEU A 249 -8.11 4.48 -24.15
CA LEU A 249 -6.75 4.23 -23.72
C LEU A 249 -6.11 3.03 -24.43
N ASN A 250 -6.89 1.97 -24.68
CA ASN A 250 -6.41 0.79 -25.40
C ASN A 250 -6.30 1.05 -26.92
N GLU A 251 -7.19 1.84 -27.51
CA GLU A 251 -7.08 2.29 -28.91
C GLU A 251 -5.81 3.14 -29.13
N GLU A 252 -5.48 4.04 -28.19
CA GLU A 252 -4.21 4.79 -28.21
C GLU A 252 -3.00 3.85 -28.07
N ALA A 253 -3.07 2.85 -27.18
CA ALA A 253 -1.99 1.87 -26.98
C ALA A 253 -1.73 1.07 -28.28
N ASP A 254 -2.79 0.59 -28.93
CA ASP A 254 -2.71 -0.12 -30.20
C ASP A 254 -2.09 0.75 -31.31
N THR A 255 -2.51 2.02 -31.39
CA THR A 255 -1.98 2.97 -32.37
C THR A 255 -0.48 3.24 -32.17
N GLU A 256 -0.02 3.29 -30.92
CA GLU A 256 1.36 3.52 -30.56
C GLU A 256 2.20 2.22 -30.50
N GLY A 257 1.61 1.05 -30.74
CA GLY A 257 2.27 -0.26 -30.67
C GLY A 257 2.64 -0.67 -29.25
N ARG A 258 1.94 -0.15 -28.24
CA ARG A 258 2.09 -0.54 -26.84
C ARG A 258 1.12 -1.66 -26.49
N ALA A 259 1.48 -2.50 -25.53
CA ALA A 259 0.57 -3.51 -25.01
C ALA A 259 -0.67 -2.86 -24.35
N PRO A 260 -1.90 -3.27 -24.71
CA PRO A 260 -3.11 -2.76 -24.10
C PRO A 260 -3.23 -3.21 -22.63
N PHE A 261 -3.98 -2.46 -21.85
CA PHE A 261 -4.33 -2.88 -20.50
C PHE A 261 -5.34 -4.03 -20.51
N ALA A 262 -5.19 -4.97 -19.59
CA ALA A 262 -6.00 -6.17 -19.53
C ALA A 262 -7.46 -5.91 -19.11
N ASN A 263 -7.69 -4.96 -18.19
CA ASN A 263 -9.02 -4.58 -17.70
C ASN A 263 -9.01 -3.15 -17.12
N PRO A 264 -10.19 -2.53 -16.90
CA PRO A 264 -10.31 -1.18 -16.33
C PRO A 264 -9.65 -1.02 -14.96
N ARG A 265 -9.71 -2.04 -14.08
CA ARG A 265 -9.06 -2.02 -12.76
C ARG A 265 -7.54 -1.88 -12.87
N ASN A 266 -6.89 -2.70 -13.71
CA ASN A 266 -5.45 -2.63 -13.91
C ASN A 266 -5.04 -1.30 -14.58
N ALA A 267 -5.88 -0.80 -15.50
CA ALA A 267 -5.68 0.49 -16.13
C ALA A 267 -5.80 1.64 -15.12
N ALA A 268 -6.78 1.60 -14.21
CA ALA A 268 -6.92 2.58 -13.13
C ALA A 268 -5.73 2.54 -12.18
N ALA A 269 -5.34 1.35 -11.68
CA ALA A 269 -4.21 1.18 -10.78
C ALA A 269 -2.88 1.65 -11.41
N GLY A 270 -2.61 1.27 -12.66
CA GLY A 270 -1.43 1.70 -13.40
C GLY A 270 -1.43 3.19 -13.73
N SER A 271 -2.61 3.80 -13.93
CA SER A 271 -2.76 5.24 -14.19
C SER A 271 -2.61 6.08 -12.91
N LEU A 272 -3.13 5.62 -11.78
CA LEU A 272 -3.00 6.33 -10.50
C LEU A 272 -1.57 6.32 -9.98
N ARG A 273 -0.77 5.31 -10.29
CA ARG A 273 0.62 5.14 -9.85
C ARG A 273 1.63 5.62 -10.90
N GLN A 274 1.30 6.66 -11.66
CA GLN A 274 2.23 7.28 -12.60
C GLN A 274 3.16 8.26 -11.88
N LYS A 275 4.44 8.25 -12.23
CA LYS A 275 5.44 9.18 -11.66
C LYS A 275 5.19 10.63 -12.08
N ASP A 276 4.64 10.84 -13.26
CA ASP A 276 4.23 12.16 -13.77
C ASP A 276 2.70 12.29 -13.67
N PRO A 277 2.18 13.16 -12.80
CA PRO A 277 0.75 13.39 -12.66
C PRO A 277 0.05 13.85 -13.95
N LYS A 278 0.79 14.44 -14.88
CA LYS A 278 0.25 14.83 -16.20
C LYS A 278 -0.20 13.62 -17.02
N VAL A 279 0.41 12.46 -16.81
CA VAL A 279 -0.03 11.21 -17.43
C VAL A 279 -1.36 10.78 -16.81
N THR A 280 -1.48 10.81 -15.49
CA THR A 280 -2.73 10.51 -14.76
C THR A 280 -3.86 11.42 -15.20
N ALA A 281 -3.61 12.73 -15.35
CA ALA A 281 -4.59 13.74 -15.78
C ALA A 281 -5.26 13.43 -17.14
N LYS A 282 -4.57 12.68 -18.02
CA LYS A 282 -5.10 12.29 -19.35
C LYS A 282 -5.91 10.99 -19.31
N ARG A 283 -6.01 10.32 -18.15
CA ARG A 283 -6.59 8.98 -18.03
C ARG A 283 -8.08 8.99 -17.69
N ASP A 284 -8.67 10.16 -17.42
CA ASP A 284 -10.08 10.34 -17.04
C ASP A 284 -10.52 9.34 -15.94
N LEU A 285 -9.74 9.27 -14.87
CA LEU A 285 -10.11 8.48 -13.69
C LEU A 285 -11.27 9.14 -12.97
N ALA A 286 -12.09 8.33 -12.31
CA ALA A 286 -13.20 8.78 -11.48
C ALA A 286 -13.19 8.05 -10.11
N THR A 287 -13.98 8.55 -9.14
CA THR A 287 -14.04 8.02 -7.79
C THR A 287 -15.46 7.74 -7.33
N PHE A 288 -15.63 6.74 -6.45
CA PHE A 288 -16.79 6.62 -5.58
C PHE A 288 -16.34 6.46 -4.15
N LEU A 289 -16.79 7.36 -3.27
CA LEU A 289 -16.48 7.33 -1.84
C LEU A 289 -17.60 6.60 -1.09
N TYR A 290 -17.23 5.77 -0.09
CA TYR A 290 -18.17 4.88 0.58
C TYR A 290 -17.86 4.55 2.04
N ALA A 291 -16.74 5.05 2.60
CA ALA A 291 -16.34 4.79 3.98
C ALA A 291 -15.53 5.95 4.56
N VAL A 292 -15.37 5.97 5.87
CA VAL A 292 -14.60 6.95 6.63
C VAL A 292 -13.80 6.25 7.74
N ALA A 293 -12.68 6.83 8.14
CA ALA A 293 -11.84 6.30 9.21
C ALA A 293 -12.47 6.45 10.60
N SER A 294 -13.17 7.58 10.86
CA SER A 294 -13.99 7.85 12.04
C SER A 294 -15.22 8.64 11.66
N THR A 295 -16.35 8.33 12.28
CA THR A 295 -17.63 9.04 12.11
C THR A 295 -17.82 10.17 13.12
N ASP A 296 -16.99 10.26 14.17
CA ASP A 296 -17.19 11.18 15.28
C ASP A 296 -17.32 12.64 14.83
N PRO A 297 -16.47 13.19 13.94
CA PRO A 297 -16.58 14.57 13.51
C PRO A 297 -17.79 14.84 12.60
N LEU A 298 -18.47 13.80 12.10
CA LEU A 298 -19.50 13.91 11.07
C LEU A 298 -20.90 13.95 11.64
N HIS A 299 -21.09 13.58 12.91
CA HIS A 299 -22.40 13.52 13.59
C HIS A 299 -23.46 12.73 12.81
N VAL A 300 -23.06 11.63 12.18
CA VAL A 300 -23.91 10.71 11.42
C VAL A 300 -24.05 9.39 12.17
N HIS A 301 -25.20 8.75 12.08
CA HIS A 301 -25.55 7.57 12.87
C HIS A 301 -25.73 6.31 12.02
N SER A 302 -25.73 6.44 10.70
CA SER A 302 -25.93 5.31 9.81
C SER A 302 -25.08 5.43 8.54
N GLN A 303 -24.86 4.30 7.88
CA GLN A 303 -24.18 4.25 6.58
C GLN A 303 -24.93 5.08 5.54
N ARG A 304 -26.25 5.08 5.56
CA ARG A 304 -27.07 5.88 4.65
C ARG A 304 -26.86 7.37 4.86
N GLU A 305 -26.93 7.85 6.12
CA GLU A 305 -26.67 9.25 6.45
C GLU A 305 -25.24 9.66 6.07
N PHE A 306 -24.27 8.75 6.25
CA PHE A 306 -22.90 9.01 5.84
C PHE A 306 -22.78 9.18 4.31
N LEU A 307 -23.43 8.34 3.51
CA LEU A 307 -23.44 8.50 2.04
C LEU A 307 -24.12 9.81 1.62
N ASP A 308 -25.16 10.25 2.33
CA ASP A 308 -25.80 11.54 2.07
C ASP A 308 -24.88 12.69 2.46
N TRP A 309 -24.17 12.60 3.62
CA TRP A 309 -23.14 13.56 4.00
C TRP A 309 -22.00 13.65 2.96
N LEU A 310 -21.54 12.54 2.40
CA LEU A 310 -20.52 12.55 1.33
C LEU A 310 -20.98 13.39 0.12
N ARG A 311 -22.25 13.26 -0.30
CA ARG A 311 -22.82 14.09 -1.38
C ARG A 311 -22.86 15.56 -0.99
N ASP A 312 -23.31 15.87 0.21
CA ASP A 312 -23.35 17.24 0.74
C ASP A 312 -21.95 17.85 0.86
N ALA A 313 -20.94 17.03 1.13
CA ALA A 313 -19.53 17.44 1.19
C ALA A 313 -18.87 17.59 -0.20
N GLY A 314 -19.54 17.18 -1.28
CA GLY A 314 -19.04 17.34 -2.66
C GLY A 314 -18.40 16.11 -3.27
N PHE A 315 -18.48 14.96 -2.65
CA PHE A 315 -17.93 13.71 -3.18
C PHE A 315 -18.89 13.00 -4.13
N SER A 316 -18.32 12.30 -5.09
CA SER A 316 -19.05 11.35 -5.91
C SER A 316 -19.41 10.11 -5.06
N VAL A 317 -20.69 9.80 -4.97
CA VAL A 317 -21.24 8.62 -4.30
C VAL A 317 -22.03 7.81 -5.31
N ASN A 318 -21.87 6.49 -5.30
CA ASN A 318 -22.60 5.64 -6.20
C ASN A 318 -24.12 5.84 -6.06
N PRO A 319 -24.85 6.22 -7.14
CA PRO A 319 -26.29 6.53 -7.05
C PRO A 319 -27.15 5.30 -6.76
N ASN A 320 -26.63 4.09 -7.02
CA ASN A 320 -27.37 2.84 -6.86
C ASN A 320 -27.36 2.29 -5.42
N ALA A 321 -26.72 3.00 -4.46
CA ALA A 321 -26.77 2.58 -3.06
C ALA A 321 -28.21 2.62 -2.51
N LYS A 322 -28.67 1.53 -1.86
CA LYS A 322 -30.04 1.38 -1.34
C LYS A 322 -30.02 0.89 0.11
N ARG A 323 -30.87 1.50 0.94
CA ARG A 323 -31.16 0.98 2.27
C ARG A 323 -32.23 -0.12 2.16
N CYS A 324 -31.92 -1.29 2.72
CA CYS A 324 -32.78 -2.48 2.76
C CYS A 324 -33.15 -2.77 4.22
N THR A 325 -34.41 -3.13 4.45
CA THR A 325 -34.95 -3.38 5.79
C THR A 325 -35.21 -4.85 6.06
N SER A 326 -34.96 -5.70 5.08
CA SER A 326 -35.13 -7.14 5.18
C SER A 326 -34.15 -7.91 4.31
N PRO A 327 -33.83 -9.18 4.62
CA PRO A 327 -33.03 -10.06 3.76
C PRO A 327 -33.59 -10.18 2.33
N VAL A 328 -34.92 -10.17 2.16
CA VAL A 328 -35.57 -10.23 0.84
C VAL A 328 -35.16 -9.03 -0.03
N GLU A 329 -35.20 -7.83 0.53
CA GLU A 329 -34.78 -6.62 -0.20
C GLU A 329 -33.28 -6.62 -0.53
N VAL A 330 -32.43 -7.24 0.32
CA VAL A 330 -31.00 -7.45 0.04
C VAL A 330 -30.83 -8.37 -1.17
N HIS A 331 -31.54 -9.51 -1.22
CA HIS A 331 -31.53 -10.43 -2.36
C HIS A 331 -32.00 -9.77 -3.64
N GLU A 332 -33.11 -9.02 -3.59
CA GLU A 332 -33.63 -8.27 -4.74
C GLU A 332 -32.58 -7.28 -5.28
N PHE A 333 -31.87 -6.59 -4.37
CA PHE A 333 -30.81 -5.68 -4.76
C PHE A 333 -29.64 -6.42 -5.44
N CYS A 334 -29.20 -7.54 -4.88
CA CYS A 334 -28.12 -8.35 -5.47
C CYS A 334 -28.50 -8.89 -6.86
N ALA A 335 -29.73 -9.40 -7.01
CA ALA A 335 -30.24 -9.91 -8.29
C ALA A 335 -30.37 -8.80 -9.34
N ASN A 336 -30.87 -7.62 -8.96
CA ASN A 336 -30.97 -6.47 -9.84
C ASN A 336 -29.59 -5.95 -10.27
N ALA A 337 -28.63 -5.86 -9.35
CA ALA A 337 -27.27 -5.43 -9.64
C ALA A 337 -26.57 -6.38 -10.63
N LEU A 338 -26.76 -7.69 -10.47
CA LEU A 338 -26.24 -8.70 -11.40
C LEU A 338 -26.88 -8.58 -12.79
N ALA A 339 -28.19 -8.41 -12.87
CA ALA A 339 -28.93 -8.32 -14.13
C ALA A 339 -28.54 -7.07 -14.97
N HIS A 340 -28.19 -5.96 -14.29
CA HIS A 340 -27.88 -4.69 -14.94
C HIS A 340 -26.37 -4.35 -14.90
N ARG A 341 -25.50 -5.32 -14.55
CA ARG A 341 -24.04 -5.13 -14.52
C ARG A 341 -23.47 -4.57 -15.85
N ALA A 342 -24.02 -5.04 -16.97
CA ALA A 342 -23.56 -4.64 -18.29
C ALA A 342 -23.91 -3.19 -18.67
N ASP A 343 -24.98 -2.63 -18.07
CA ASP A 343 -25.50 -1.31 -18.40
C ASP A 343 -24.69 -0.18 -17.72
N LEU A 344 -23.84 -0.52 -16.76
CA LEU A 344 -23.00 0.44 -16.03
C LEU A 344 -21.79 0.86 -16.86
N ASP A 345 -21.41 2.14 -16.80
CA ASP A 345 -20.17 2.67 -17.40
C ASP A 345 -18.89 2.33 -16.61
N TYR A 346 -18.99 1.51 -15.59
CA TYR A 346 -17.88 1.01 -14.79
C TYR A 346 -18.10 -0.47 -14.47
N ASP A 347 -17.02 -1.15 -14.09
CA ASP A 347 -17.10 -2.57 -13.72
C ASP A 347 -17.39 -2.73 -12.23
N ILE A 348 -18.19 -3.75 -11.93
CA ILE A 348 -18.50 -4.21 -10.58
C ILE A 348 -18.26 -5.71 -10.47
N ASP A 349 -17.74 -6.17 -9.34
CA ASP A 349 -17.47 -7.58 -9.06
C ASP A 349 -18.44 -8.17 -8.02
N GLY A 350 -19.43 -7.38 -7.57
CA GLY A 350 -20.41 -7.81 -6.57
C GLY A 350 -21.21 -6.68 -5.97
N VAL A 351 -21.74 -6.95 -4.79
CA VAL A 351 -22.48 -6.02 -3.92
C VAL A 351 -21.85 -6.05 -2.53
N VAL A 352 -21.68 -4.89 -1.91
CA VAL A 352 -21.31 -4.80 -0.49
C VAL A 352 -22.56 -4.57 0.32
N VAL A 353 -22.83 -5.47 1.27
CA VAL A 353 -23.94 -5.38 2.22
C VAL A 353 -23.36 -4.97 3.58
N LYS A 354 -23.80 -3.84 4.11
CA LYS A 354 -23.34 -3.30 5.40
C LYS A 354 -24.53 -3.16 6.34
N VAL A 355 -24.37 -3.46 7.62
CA VAL A 355 -25.34 -3.07 8.64
C VAL A 355 -25.42 -1.55 8.66
N ASP A 356 -26.63 -0.98 8.61
CA ASP A 356 -26.83 0.45 8.37
C ASP A 356 -26.47 1.32 9.59
N ALA A 357 -26.88 0.93 10.80
CA ALA A 357 -26.65 1.70 12.02
C ALA A 357 -25.21 1.54 12.54
N PHE A 358 -24.48 2.64 12.76
CA PHE A 358 -23.10 2.61 13.23
C PHE A 358 -22.95 2.07 14.66
N GLU A 359 -23.94 2.28 15.54
CA GLU A 359 -23.98 1.66 16.86
C GLU A 359 -23.97 0.13 16.76
N GLN A 360 -24.80 -0.44 15.87
CA GLN A 360 -24.83 -1.87 15.62
C GLN A 360 -23.54 -2.39 14.96
N GLN A 361 -22.90 -1.59 14.08
CA GLN A 361 -21.57 -1.93 13.54
C GLN A 361 -20.52 -2.02 14.65
N ALA A 362 -20.56 -1.09 15.61
CA ALA A 362 -19.63 -1.09 16.75
C ALA A 362 -19.87 -2.32 17.66
N ASP A 363 -21.13 -2.71 17.90
CA ASP A 363 -21.49 -3.90 18.69
C ASP A 363 -20.99 -5.20 18.04
N LEU A 364 -21.13 -5.34 16.72
CA LEU A 364 -20.66 -6.49 15.96
C LEU A 364 -19.13 -6.56 15.87
N GLY A 365 -18.48 -5.41 15.79
CA GLY A 365 -17.02 -5.26 15.79
C GLY A 365 -16.33 -5.88 14.58
N PHE A 366 -15.08 -6.30 14.80
CA PHE A 366 -14.17 -6.76 13.75
C PHE A 366 -13.57 -8.12 14.09
N THR A 367 -13.17 -8.85 13.06
CA THR A 367 -12.20 -9.96 13.16
C THR A 367 -10.79 -9.39 12.96
N ALA A 368 -9.75 -10.22 13.02
CA ALA A 368 -8.38 -9.80 12.66
C ALA A 368 -8.25 -9.31 11.20
N ARG A 369 -9.18 -9.69 10.31
CA ARG A 369 -9.10 -9.43 8.86
C ARG A 369 -10.21 -8.54 8.33
N ALA A 370 -11.42 -8.62 8.88
CA ALA A 370 -12.62 -8.06 8.28
C ALA A 370 -13.60 -7.53 9.34
N PRO A 371 -14.45 -6.54 9.01
CA PRO A 371 -15.60 -6.16 9.83
C PRO A 371 -16.63 -7.28 9.84
N ARG A 372 -17.28 -7.52 10.99
CA ARG A 372 -18.37 -8.51 11.11
C ARG A 372 -19.69 -7.98 10.56
N TRP A 373 -19.80 -6.66 10.45
CA TRP A 373 -20.99 -5.92 10.04
C TRP A 373 -21.07 -5.63 8.53
N ALA A 374 -20.10 -6.12 7.76
CA ALA A 374 -20.09 -6.00 6.30
C ALA A 374 -19.67 -7.30 5.63
N ILE A 375 -20.27 -7.58 4.47
CA ILE A 375 -19.91 -8.71 3.61
C ILE A 375 -19.94 -8.27 2.14
N ALA A 376 -19.06 -8.83 1.33
CA ALA A 376 -19.07 -8.66 -0.10
C ALA A 376 -19.70 -9.89 -0.78
N PHE A 377 -20.92 -9.73 -1.29
CA PHE A 377 -21.56 -10.74 -2.13
C PHE A 377 -20.93 -10.67 -3.53
N LYS A 378 -20.21 -11.71 -3.92
CA LYS A 378 -19.53 -11.80 -5.22
C LYS A 378 -20.48 -12.32 -6.30
N PHE A 379 -20.41 -11.70 -7.47
CA PHE A 379 -21.12 -12.21 -8.62
C PHE A 379 -20.50 -13.52 -9.11
N PRO A 380 -21.30 -14.43 -9.67
CA PRO A 380 -20.77 -15.59 -10.33
C PRO A 380 -19.71 -15.19 -11.36
N PRO A 381 -18.55 -15.84 -11.34
CA PRO A 381 -17.48 -15.51 -12.29
C PRO A 381 -17.90 -15.83 -13.73
N GLU A 382 -17.37 -15.07 -14.69
CA GLU A 382 -17.55 -15.40 -16.10
C GLU A 382 -16.85 -16.70 -16.45
N GLU A 383 -17.59 -17.67 -17.00
CA GLU A 383 -17.06 -18.94 -17.44
C GLU A 383 -16.86 -19.01 -18.94
N LYS A 384 -15.73 -19.56 -19.38
CA LYS A 384 -15.41 -19.81 -20.79
C LYS A 384 -14.90 -21.23 -20.99
N GLN A 385 -15.10 -21.75 -22.19
CA GLN A 385 -14.59 -23.05 -22.60
C GLN A 385 -13.31 -22.89 -23.42
N THR A 386 -12.31 -23.72 -23.12
CA THR A 386 -11.04 -23.78 -23.85
C THR A 386 -10.50 -25.19 -23.87
N VAL A 387 -9.48 -25.50 -24.68
CA VAL A 387 -8.89 -26.83 -24.78
C VAL A 387 -7.65 -26.95 -23.91
N LEU A 388 -7.63 -27.92 -22.99
CA LEU A 388 -6.48 -28.22 -22.15
C LEU A 388 -5.40 -28.89 -22.98
N ARG A 389 -4.26 -28.24 -23.15
CA ARG A 389 -3.14 -28.73 -23.96
C ARG A 389 -2.17 -29.59 -23.17
N GLU A 390 -1.85 -29.16 -21.95
CA GLU A 390 -0.88 -29.83 -21.11
C GLU A 390 -1.21 -29.61 -19.62
N ILE A 391 -0.80 -30.54 -18.76
CA ILE A 391 -0.71 -30.32 -17.31
C ILE A 391 0.76 -30.31 -16.94
N ARG A 392 1.29 -29.15 -16.66
CA ARG A 392 2.69 -28.91 -16.33
C ARG A 392 2.90 -28.85 -14.83
N ILE A 393 4.06 -29.31 -14.35
CA ILE A 393 4.42 -29.20 -12.95
C ILE A 393 5.25 -27.96 -12.70
N GLN A 394 4.81 -27.15 -11.77
CA GLN A 394 5.60 -26.09 -11.15
C GLN A 394 6.15 -26.60 -9.81
N VAL A 395 7.46 -26.41 -9.59
CA VAL A 395 8.14 -26.80 -8.34
C VAL A 395 8.33 -25.55 -7.50
N GLY A 396 7.65 -25.48 -6.37
CA GLY A 396 7.76 -24.36 -5.44
C GLY A 396 9.01 -24.43 -4.55
N ARG A 397 9.28 -23.35 -3.82
CA ARG A 397 10.46 -23.19 -2.93
C ARG A 397 10.64 -24.32 -1.90
N THR A 398 9.54 -24.91 -1.43
CA THR A 398 9.54 -26.03 -0.47
C THR A 398 9.60 -27.40 -1.15
N GLY A 399 9.87 -27.44 -2.44
CA GLY A 399 9.88 -28.64 -3.26
C GLY A 399 8.49 -29.15 -3.64
N VAL A 400 7.41 -28.53 -3.24
CA VAL A 400 6.03 -28.94 -3.59
C VAL A 400 5.83 -28.86 -5.09
N LEU A 401 5.33 -29.96 -5.67
CA LEU A 401 4.96 -30.06 -7.06
C LEU A 401 3.50 -29.66 -7.23
N THR A 402 3.26 -28.52 -7.86
CA THR A 402 1.93 -28.00 -8.14
C THR A 402 1.59 -28.19 -9.61
N PRO A 403 0.52 -28.94 -9.94
CA PRO A 403 0.08 -29.07 -11.33
C PRO A 403 -0.62 -27.80 -11.80
N VAL A 404 -0.26 -27.34 -13.00
CA VAL A 404 -0.80 -26.16 -13.67
C VAL A 404 -1.35 -26.59 -15.03
N ALA A 405 -2.60 -26.27 -15.30
CA ALA A 405 -3.21 -26.44 -16.61
C ALA A 405 -2.67 -25.40 -17.59
N GLU A 406 -2.18 -25.84 -18.75
CA GLU A 406 -1.88 -24.99 -19.90
C GLU A 406 -2.93 -25.27 -21.00
N PHE A 407 -3.59 -24.20 -21.47
CA PHE A 407 -4.72 -24.30 -22.40
C PHE A 407 -4.68 -23.20 -23.46
N ASP A 408 -5.50 -23.38 -24.51
CA ASP A 408 -5.59 -22.35 -25.55
C ASP A 408 -6.01 -21.01 -24.93
N PRO A 409 -5.34 -19.90 -25.28
CA PRO A 409 -5.65 -18.59 -24.74
C PRO A 409 -7.13 -18.24 -24.91
N VAL A 410 -7.78 -17.82 -23.83
CA VAL A 410 -9.18 -17.41 -23.80
C VAL A 410 -9.38 -16.17 -22.95
N THR A 411 -10.25 -15.26 -23.41
CA THR A 411 -10.55 -14.05 -22.69
C THR A 411 -11.67 -14.29 -21.69
N VAL A 412 -11.37 -14.05 -20.39
CA VAL A 412 -12.31 -14.19 -19.26
C VAL A 412 -12.23 -12.90 -18.43
N ALA A 413 -13.37 -12.30 -18.16
CA ALA A 413 -13.47 -11.03 -17.41
C ALA A 413 -12.41 -10.01 -17.87
N GLY A 414 -12.41 -9.73 -19.19
CA GLY A 414 -11.55 -8.70 -19.81
C GLY A 414 -10.05 -9.02 -19.91
N SER A 415 -9.57 -10.17 -19.41
CA SER A 415 -8.16 -10.55 -19.56
C SER A 415 -7.99 -11.89 -20.24
N THR A 416 -6.94 -12.03 -21.08
CA THR A 416 -6.61 -13.29 -21.74
C THR A 416 -5.79 -14.17 -20.79
N ILE A 417 -6.29 -15.38 -20.50
CA ILE A 417 -5.65 -16.39 -19.67
C ILE A 417 -5.28 -17.59 -20.52
N ALA A 418 -4.15 -18.22 -20.23
CA ALA A 418 -3.67 -19.45 -20.90
C ALA A 418 -3.21 -20.50 -19.89
N ARG A 419 -3.24 -20.18 -18.60
CA ARG A 419 -2.82 -21.07 -17.51
C ARG A 419 -3.75 -20.90 -16.31
N ALA A 420 -3.97 -22.01 -15.58
CA ALA A 420 -4.68 -22.01 -14.32
C ALA A 420 -4.11 -23.08 -13.38
N THR A 421 -4.14 -22.82 -12.08
CA THR A 421 -3.74 -23.85 -11.10
C THR A 421 -4.73 -25.01 -11.07
N LEU A 422 -4.19 -26.22 -10.89
CA LEU A 422 -4.98 -27.43 -10.58
C LEU A 422 -4.76 -27.86 -9.12
N HIS A 423 -4.08 -27.06 -8.32
CA HIS A 423 -3.78 -27.21 -6.90
C HIS A 423 -2.99 -28.49 -6.58
N ASN A 424 -3.55 -29.67 -6.76
CA ASN A 424 -2.95 -30.97 -6.45
C ASN A 424 -3.58 -32.09 -7.26
N ILE A 425 -3.05 -33.30 -7.09
CA ILE A 425 -3.53 -34.48 -7.82
C ILE A 425 -4.97 -34.86 -7.45
N ASP A 426 -5.37 -34.67 -6.19
CA ASP A 426 -6.71 -35.02 -5.72
C ASP A 426 -7.77 -34.14 -6.36
N GLU A 427 -7.46 -32.84 -6.55
CA GLU A 427 -8.32 -31.92 -7.29
C GLU A 427 -8.47 -32.32 -8.77
N ILE A 428 -7.37 -32.73 -9.42
CA ILE A 428 -7.42 -33.25 -10.80
C ILE A 428 -8.33 -34.48 -10.90
N ARG A 429 -8.19 -35.40 -9.95
CA ARG A 429 -9.04 -36.60 -9.88
C ARG A 429 -10.48 -36.26 -9.55
N ARG A 430 -10.71 -35.39 -8.56
CA ARG A 430 -12.06 -34.95 -8.17
C ARG A 430 -12.78 -34.27 -9.33
N LYS A 431 -12.10 -33.40 -10.03
CA LYS A 431 -12.62 -32.67 -11.22
C LYS A 431 -12.63 -33.60 -12.46
N ASN A 432 -11.94 -34.76 -12.44
CA ASN A 432 -11.80 -35.69 -13.56
C ASN A 432 -11.28 -35.03 -14.84
N VAL A 433 -10.27 -34.16 -14.70
CA VAL A 433 -9.67 -33.39 -15.82
C VAL A 433 -8.59 -34.22 -16.49
N ARG A 434 -8.57 -34.25 -17.85
CA ARG A 434 -7.58 -34.95 -18.66
C ARG A 434 -7.02 -34.06 -19.74
N VAL A 435 -5.76 -34.29 -20.13
CA VAL A 435 -5.15 -33.56 -21.24
C VAL A 435 -5.95 -33.85 -22.53
N GLY A 436 -6.24 -32.81 -23.30
CA GLY A 436 -7.09 -32.83 -24.48
C GLY A 436 -8.56 -32.53 -24.22
N ASP A 437 -9.02 -32.46 -22.96
CA ASP A 437 -10.39 -32.06 -22.63
C ASP A 437 -10.70 -30.65 -23.09
N THR A 438 -11.94 -30.42 -23.50
CA THR A 438 -12.51 -29.08 -23.43
C THR A 438 -12.85 -28.82 -21.96
N ILE A 439 -12.20 -27.85 -21.36
CA ILE A 439 -12.38 -27.44 -19.97
C ILE A 439 -13.16 -26.13 -19.85
N VAL A 440 -13.90 -25.98 -18.76
CA VAL A 440 -14.48 -24.72 -18.36
C VAL A 440 -13.49 -24.03 -17.42
N VAL A 441 -13.19 -22.77 -17.70
CA VAL A 441 -12.29 -21.96 -16.90
C VAL A 441 -12.99 -20.67 -16.48
N HIS A 442 -12.67 -20.20 -15.30
CA HIS A 442 -13.10 -18.91 -14.77
C HIS A 442 -11.96 -18.21 -14.01
N LYS A 443 -12.23 -17.04 -13.48
CA LYS A 443 -11.32 -16.36 -12.55
C LYS A 443 -12.00 -16.27 -11.20
N ALA A 444 -11.47 -17.00 -10.22
CA ALA A 444 -11.94 -16.93 -8.84
C ALA A 444 -11.75 -15.50 -8.28
N GLY A 445 -12.84 -14.89 -7.82
CA GLY A 445 -12.86 -13.49 -7.37
C GLY A 445 -12.43 -12.50 -8.45
N ASP A 446 -12.65 -12.82 -9.74
CA ASP A 446 -12.21 -12.06 -10.92
C ASP A 446 -10.68 -11.84 -11.02
N VAL A 447 -9.88 -12.57 -10.25
CA VAL A 447 -8.42 -12.43 -10.17
C VAL A 447 -7.66 -13.68 -10.59
N ILE A 448 -7.92 -14.82 -9.93
CA ILE A 448 -7.12 -16.05 -10.08
C ILE A 448 -7.76 -17.00 -11.08
N PRO A 449 -7.08 -17.36 -12.20
CA PRO A 449 -7.60 -18.36 -13.13
C PRO A 449 -7.71 -19.73 -12.47
N GLU A 450 -8.87 -20.38 -12.62
CA GLU A 450 -9.15 -21.75 -12.17
C GLU A 450 -9.83 -22.58 -13.24
N VAL A 451 -9.57 -23.88 -13.20
CA VAL A 451 -10.29 -24.87 -13.99
C VAL A 451 -11.49 -25.37 -13.19
N VAL A 452 -12.70 -25.11 -13.67
CA VAL A 452 -13.95 -25.60 -13.06
C VAL A 452 -14.07 -27.11 -13.24
N GLY A 453 -13.93 -27.58 -14.48
CA GLY A 453 -14.00 -28.99 -14.83
C GLY A 453 -14.06 -29.22 -16.34
N PRO A 454 -14.12 -30.49 -16.79
CA PRO A 454 -14.23 -30.82 -18.19
C PRO A 454 -15.68 -30.79 -18.70
N VAL A 455 -15.86 -30.48 -19.98
CA VAL A 455 -17.10 -30.70 -20.71
C VAL A 455 -17.10 -32.13 -21.23
N LEU A 456 -17.69 -33.04 -20.47
CA LEU A 456 -17.56 -34.51 -20.73
C LEU A 456 -18.05 -34.92 -22.12
N GLU A 457 -19.07 -34.24 -22.65
CA GLU A 457 -19.61 -34.49 -23.99
C GLU A 457 -18.62 -34.19 -25.11
N LYS A 458 -17.60 -33.34 -24.81
CA LYS A 458 -16.55 -32.94 -25.77
C LYS A 458 -15.23 -33.66 -25.54
N ARG A 459 -15.18 -34.64 -24.63
CA ARG A 459 -13.94 -35.35 -24.31
C ARG A 459 -13.47 -36.18 -25.49
N PRO A 460 -12.19 -36.05 -25.92
CA PRO A 460 -11.63 -36.89 -26.97
C PRO A 460 -11.63 -38.39 -26.60
N ALA A 461 -11.92 -39.23 -27.57
CA ALA A 461 -11.76 -40.66 -27.38
C ALA A 461 -10.29 -41.03 -27.08
N GLY A 462 -10.05 -41.78 -26.00
CA GLY A 462 -8.69 -42.13 -25.58
C GLY A 462 -7.99 -41.17 -24.64
N ALA A 463 -8.67 -40.13 -24.14
CA ALA A 463 -8.13 -39.27 -23.08
C ALA A 463 -7.81 -40.07 -21.81
N VAL A 464 -6.54 -40.10 -21.41
CA VAL A 464 -6.05 -40.88 -20.27
C VAL A 464 -5.99 -40.03 -19.00
N GLU A 465 -6.11 -40.71 -17.86
CA GLU A 465 -5.97 -40.08 -16.56
C GLU A 465 -4.53 -39.60 -16.38
N TRP A 466 -4.40 -38.35 -15.89
CA TRP A 466 -3.11 -37.74 -15.60
C TRP A 466 -2.61 -38.17 -14.22
N ASN A 467 -1.33 -38.47 -14.11
CA ASN A 467 -0.71 -38.84 -12.85
C ASN A 467 0.50 -37.96 -12.54
N MET A 468 0.79 -37.78 -11.26
CA MET A 468 1.99 -37.08 -10.82
C MET A 468 3.24 -37.80 -11.32
N PRO A 469 4.27 -37.03 -11.77
CA PRO A 469 5.53 -37.63 -12.15
C PRO A 469 6.24 -38.23 -10.92
N THR A 470 6.94 -39.33 -11.14
CA THR A 470 7.75 -39.99 -10.10
C THR A 470 9.10 -39.31 -9.88
N HIS A 471 9.49 -38.44 -10.80
CA HIS A 471 10.72 -37.67 -10.76
C HIS A 471 10.45 -36.18 -10.97
N CYS A 472 11.22 -35.34 -10.29
CA CYS A 472 11.13 -33.90 -10.43
C CYS A 472 11.48 -33.46 -11.86
N PRO A 473 10.63 -32.72 -12.56
CA PRO A 473 10.89 -32.28 -13.93
C PRO A 473 12.08 -31.31 -14.05
N ALA A 474 12.47 -30.64 -12.96
CA ALA A 474 13.54 -29.65 -12.97
C ALA A 474 14.92 -30.23 -12.69
N CYS A 475 15.04 -31.29 -11.86
CA CYS A 475 16.34 -31.84 -11.47
C CYS A 475 16.46 -33.36 -11.63
N GLY A 476 15.38 -34.06 -12.03
CA GLY A 476 15.38 -35.54 -12.21
C GLY A 476 15.43 -36.34 -10.89
N SER A 477 15.44 -35.71 -9.72
CA SER A 477 15.45 -36.43 -8.44
C SER A 477 14.09 -37.09 -8.15
N PRO A 478 14.05 -38.19 -7.38
CA PRO A 478 12.80 -38.81 -6.98
C PRO A 478 11.85 -37.84 -6.27
N VAL A 479 10.56 -37.99 -6.52
CA VAL A 479 9.49 -37.26 -5.85
C VAL A 479 8.93 -38.12 -4.75
N VAL A 480 8.74 -37.58 -3.56
CA VAL A 480 8.15 -38.22 -2.41
C VAL A 480 6.79 -37.63 -2.07
N ASN A 481 5.92 -38.46 -1.51
CA ASN A 481 4.65 -38.08 -0.91
C ASN A 481 4.63 -38.67 0.50
N ASP A 482 4.60 -37.81 1.51
CA ASP A 482 4.56 -38.26 2.91
C ASP A 482 3.17 -38.82 3.22
N GLU A 483 3.12 -39.88 4.05
CA GLU A 483 1.88 -40.56 4.42
C GLU A 483 0.92 -39.55 5.12
N GLY A 484 -0.28 -39.40 4.57
CA GLY A 484 -1.29 -38.45 5.06
C GLY A 484 -1.15 -37.04 4.52
N GLU A 485 -0.16 -36.74 3.67
CA GLU A 485 -0.05 -35.46 2.95
C GLU A 485 -0.52 -35.61 1.49
N VAL A 486 -1.24 -34.58 1.01
CA VAL A 486 -1.67 -34.48 -0.40
C VAL A 486 -0.52 -33.98 -1.30
N ALA A 487 0.50 -33.36 -0.72
CA ALA A 487 1.57 -32.71 -1.43
C ALA A 487 2.68 -33.68 -1.86
N TYR A 488 2.98 -33.69 -3.15
CA TYR A 488 4.17 -34.35 -3.72
C TYR A 488 5.35 -33.38 -3.69
N ARG A 489 6.57 -33.88 -3.33
CA ARG A 489 7.74 -33.00 -3.13
C ARG A 489 8.99 -33.53 -3.81
N CYS A 490 9.74 -32.63 -4.42
CA CYS A 490 11.14 -32.86 -4.73
C CYS A 490 11.97 -32.61 -3.46
N VAL A 491 12.74 -33.62 -3.04
CA VAL A 491 13.57 -33.55 -1.82
C VAL A 491 14.99 -33.10 -2.09
N SER A 492 15.35 -32.87 -3.36
CA SER A 492 16.71 -32.46 -3.72
C SER A 492 16.97 -30.99 -3.31
N MET A 493 18.02 -30.80 -2.51
CA MET A 493 18.50 -29.47 -2.12
C MET A 493 19.08 -28.68 -3.31
N ASP A 494 19.64 -29.38 -4.31
CA ASP A 494 20.25 -28.81 -5.50
C ASP A 494 19.25 -28.64 -6.66
N CYS A 495 17.96 -28.66 -6.37
CA CYS A 495 16.95 -28.48 -7.40
C CYS A 495 16.93 -27.02 -7.91
N PRO A 496 17.24 -26.76 -9.21
CA PRO A 496 17.32 -25.37 -9.74
C PRO A 496 16.03 -24.58 -9.54
N ALA A 497 14.86 -25.24 -9.67
CA ALA A 497 13.57 -24.60 -9.47
C ALA A 497 13.36 -24.16 -8.00
N GLN A 498 13.83 -24.93 -7.02
CA GLN A 498 13.77 -24.54 -5.61
C GLN A 498 14.76 -23.41 -5.29
N THR A 499 15.93 -23.43 -5.91
CA THR A 499 16.95 -22.36 -5.72
C THR A 499 16.39 -21.01 -6.17
N LYS A 500 15.84 -20.92 -7.38
CA LYS A 500 15.18 -19.71 -7.88
C LYS A 500 14.13 -19.19 -6.90
N GLU A 501 13.21 -20.04 -6.50
CA GLU A 501 12.10 -19.65 -5.62
C GLU A 501 12.58 -19.23 -4.21
N ARG A 502 13.68 -19.84 -3.71
CA ARG A 502 14.29 -19.40 -2.44
C ARG A 502 14.93 -18.03 -2.55
N LEU A 503 15.66 -17.76 -3.65
CA LEU A 503 16.24 -16.45 -3.92
C LEU A 503 15.19 -15.36 -4.05
N LEU A 504 14.10 -15.62 -4.78
CA LEU A 504 12.97 -14.68 -4.92
C LEU A 504 12.26 -14.45 -3.58
N HIS A 505 12.08 -15.51 -2.79
CA HIS A 505 11.51 -15.37 -1.45
C HIS A 505 12.38 -14.50 -0.56
N TRP A 506 13.70 -14.74 -0.55
CA TRP A 506 14.67 -13.98 0.24
C TRP A 506 14.57 -12.47 -0.03
N VAL A 507 14.56 -12.07 -1.28
CA VAL A 507 14.53 -10.65 -1.66
C VAL A 507 13.14 -10.01 -1.58
N SER A 508 12.09 -10.81 -1.33
CA SER A 508 10.70 -10.33 -1.32
C SER A 508 10.43 -9.31 -0.19
N ARG A 509 9.38 -8.48 -0.38
CA ARG A 509 8.96 -7.43 0.56
C ARG A 509 8.71 -7.95 1.99
N GLY A 510 8.22 -9.19 2.14
CA GLY A 510 7.99 -9.80 3.44
C GLY A 510 9.27 -10.27 4.17
N CYS A 511 10.39 -10.37 3.45
CA CYS A 511 11.67 -10.88 3.91
C CYS A 511 12.72 -9.76 3.95
N MET A 512 13.71 -9.79 3.07
CA MET A 512 14.80 -8.79 3.06
C MET A 512 14.42 -7.48 2.38
N ASP A 513 13.33 -7.44 1.60
CA ASP A 513 12.75 -6.25 0.96
C ASP A 513 13.75 -5.51 0.05
N VAL A 514 14.35 -6.24 -0.85
CA VAL A 514 15.37 -5.69 -1.78
C VAL A 514 14.68 -5.20 -3.05
N ASP A 515 14.40 -3.89 -3.10
CA ASP A 515 13.79 -3.29 -4.29
C ASP A 515 14.74 -3.30 -5.49
N GLY A 516 14.22 -3.74 -6.64
CA GLY A 516 14.95 -3.88 -7.88
C GLY A 516 15.43 -5.30 -8.19
N LEU A 517 15.44 -6.24 -7.23
CA LEU A 517 15.70 -7.66 -7.47
C LEU A 517 14.38 -8.42 -7.75
N GLY A 518 13.83 -8.20 -8.94
CA GLY A 518 12.69 -8.96 -9.44
C GLY A 518 13.10 -10.28 -10.11
N GLU A 519 12.08 -11.07 -10.51
CA GLU A 519 12.26 -12.39 -11.13
C GLU A 519 13.21 -12.35 -12.33
N GLU A 520 13.06 -11.37 -13.23
CA GLU A 520 13.88 -11.22 -14.43
C GLU A 520 15.37 -11.10 -14.11
N ILE A 521 15.75 -10.30 -13.11
CA ILE A 521 17.14 -10.07 -12.72
C ILE A 521 17.69 -11.29 -11.98
N VAL A 522 16.93 -11.90 -11.09
CA VAL A 522 17.34 -13.13 -10.37
C VAL A 522 17.57 -14.28 -11.34
N ASP A 523 16.73 -14.46 -12.35
CA ASP A 523 16.94 -15.45 -13.41
C ASP A 523 18.25 -15.22 -14.13
N LYS A 524 18.55 -13.98 -14.53
CA LYS A 524 19.81 -13.63 -15.21
C LYS A 524 21.02 -13.83 -14.32
N MET A 525 20.94 -13.55 -13.03
CA MET A 525 22.01 -13.83 -12.08
C MET A 525 22.28 -15.34 -11.93
N LEU A 526 21.22 -16.16 -11.91
CA LEU A 526 21.33 -17.62 -11.90
C LEU A 526 21.95 -18.15 -13.20
N GLU A 527 21.47 -17.69 -14.37
CA GLU A 527 21.99 -18.06 -15.68
C GLU A 527 23.49 -17.69 -15.82
N ALA A 528 23.89 -16.55 -15.31
CA ALA A 528 25.28 -16.07 -15.29
C ALA A 528 26.14 -16.78 -14.21
N GLY A 529 25.54 -17.61 -13.33
CA GLY A 529 26.24 -18.29 -12.24
C GLY A 529 26.74 -17.36 -11.14
N LEU A 530 26.22 -16.13 -11.06
CA LEU A 530 26.59 -15.13 -10.05
C LEU A 530 26.03 -15.48 -8.66
N VAL A 531 24.88 -16.14 -8.61
CA VAL A 531 24.24 -16.54 -7.35
C VAL A 531 23.83 -18.03 -7.40
N ARG A 532 24.01 -18.74 -6.29
CA ARG A 532 23.62 -20.15 -6.07
C ARG A 532 22.75 -20.31 -4.84
N ASP A 533 22.97 -19.46 -3.85
CA ASP A 533 22.17 -19.34 -2.63
C ASP A 533 22.04 -17.88 -2.20
N VAL A 534 21.24 -17.65 -1.16
CA VAL A 534 20.88 -16.30 -0.70
C VAL A 534 22.09 -15.49 -0.21
N SER A 535 23.15 -16.14 0.27
CA SER A 535 24.34 -15.46 0.75
C SER A 535 25.20 -14.86 -0.37
N ASP A 536 25.06 -15.38 -1.59
CA ASP A 536 25.83 -14.91 -2.74
C ASP A 536 25.43 -13.49 -3.18
N PHE A 537 24.19 -13.06 -2.93
CA PHE A 537 23.76 -11.69 -3.20
C PHE A 537 24.67 -10.65 -2.54
N TYR A 538 25.18 -10.95 -1.35
CA TYR A 538 26.00 -10.03 -0.54
C TYR A 538 27.49 -10.06 -0.89
N LYS A 539 27.88 -10.86 -1.90
CA LYS A 539 29.24 -10.89 -2.50
C LYS A 539 29.32 -10.10 -3.79
N LEU A 540 28.15 -9.73 -4.37
CA LEU A 540 28.08 -9.05 -5.66
C LEU A 540 28.56 -7.60 -5.55
N SER A 541 29.48 -7.21 -6.40
CA SER A 541 29.85 -5.81 -6.58
C SER A 541 28.82 -5.08 -7.46
N VAL A 542 28.80 -3.74 -7.36
CA VAL A 542 28.00 -2.92 -8.27
C VAL A 542 28.32 -3.21 -9.73
N GLU A 543 29.57 -3.54 -10.06
CA GLU A 543 30.01 -3.84 -11.43
C GLU A 543 29.44 -5.18 -11.91
N ASP A 544 29.40 -6.22 -11.07
CA ASP A 544 28.85 -7.52 -11.42
C ASP A 544 27.34 -7.36 -11.79
N ILE A 545 26.61 -6.55 -11.02
CA ILE A 545 25.19 -6.29 -11.27
C ILE A 545 25.00 -5.38 -12.50
N ALA A 546 25.84 -4.35 -12.66
CA ALA A 546 25.70 -3.36 -13.72
C ALA A 546 25.93 -3.94 -15.13
N THR A 547 26.82 -4.90 -15.24
CA THR A 547 27.21 -5.55 -16.50
C THR A 547 26.29 -6.72 -16.87
N LEU A 548 25.42 -7.16 -15.96
CA LEU A 548 24.52 -8.28 -16.19
C LEU A 548 23.59 -8.01 -17.38
N ASP A 549 23.56 -8.94 -18.35
CA ASP A 549 22.70 -8.87 -19.52
C ASP A 549 21.22 -9.09 -19.12
N THR A 550 20.37 -8.10 -19.43
CA THR A 550 18.93 -8.21 -19.16
C THR A 550 18.19 -9.14 -20.14
N GLY A 551 18.85 -9.62 -21.19
CA GLY A 551 18.22 -10.36 -22.28
C GLY A 551 17.42 -9.47 -23.23
N ARG A 552 17.47 -8.15 -23.05
CA ARG A 552 16.88 -7.14 -23.95
C ARG A 552 17.94 -6.57 -24.87
N PHE A 553 17.52 -6.09 -26.04
CA PHE A 553 18.41 -5.56 -27.04
C PHE A 553 18.09 -4.11 -27.40
N TYR A 554 19.11 -3.33 -27.72
CA TYR A 554 18.93 -1.96 -28.17
C TYR A 554 18.22 -1.95 -29.53
N SER A 555 17.23 -1.08 -29.67
CA SER A 555 16.53 -0.84 -30.94
C SER A 555 17.30 0.13 -31.83
N ALA A 556 16.97 0.18 -33.14
CA ALA A 556 17.54 1.14 -34.07
C ALA A 556 17.39 2.62 -33.63
N ALA A 557 16.37 2.93 -32.82
CA ALA A 557 16.16 4.27 -32.27
C ALA A 557 17.26 4.72 -31.29
N ASN A 558 17.97 3.77 -30.65
CA ASN A 558 19.05 4.04 -29.70
C ASN A 558 20.46 4.10 -30.35
N ALA A 559 20.59 3.75 -31.63
CA ALA A 559 21.85 3.80 -32.40
C ALA A 559 22.50 5.20 -32.41
N LYS A 560 21.73 6.28 -32.24
CA LYS A 560 22.22 7.68 -32.18
C LYS A 560 23.19 7.97 -31.01
N ARG A 561 23.38 7.05 -30.08
CA ARG A 561 24.28 7.18 -28.91
C ARG A 561 25.59 6.38 -29.05
N GLY A 562 25.91 5.88 -30.23
CA GLY A 562 27.10 5.06 -30.48
C GLY A 562 26.94 3.60 -29.98
N ILE A 563 25.71 3.15 -29.77
CA ILE A 563 25.35 1.77 -29.44
C ILE A 563 24.67 1.19 -30.68
N GLU A 564 25.04 -0.03 -31.06
CA GLU A 564 24.50 -0.69 -32.24
C GLU A 564 23.13 -1.33 -31.93
N ALA A 565 22.24 -1.35 -32.93
CA ALA A 565 20.97 -2.08 -32.80
C ALA A 565 21.28 -3.59 -32.73
N GLY A 566 20.76 -4.26 -31.71
CA GLY A 566 21.03 -5.66 -31.43
C GLY A 566 22.09 -5.90 -30.34
N ASP A 567 22.73 -4.87 -29.84
CA ASP A 567 23.56 -5.00 -28.64
C ASP A 567 22.71 -5.32 -27.41
N PRO A 568 23.20 -6.16 -26.47
CA PRO A 568 22.48 -6.47 -25.25
C PRO A 568 22.38 -5.23 -24.35
N ILE A 569 21.24 -5.08 -23.68
CA ILE A 569 21.02 -4.01 -22.70
C ILE A 569 21.43 -4.51 -21.33
N PRO A 570 22.51 -3.97 -20.71
CA PRO A 570 22.87 -4.33 -19.35
C PRO A 570 21.91 -3.70 -18.33
N VAL A 571 21.92 -4.21 -17.10
CA VAL A 571 21.17 -3.62 -15.96
C VAL A 571 21.52 -2.15 -15.76
N GLY A 572 22.79 -1.80 -15.93
CA GLY A 572 23.30 -0.43 -15.87
C GLY A 572 23.63 0.04 -14.45
N ALA A 573 24.58 0.96 -14.35
CA ALA A 573 25.17 1.39 -13.08
C ALA A 573 24.13 1.96 -12.08
N LYS A 574 23.18 2.78 -12.52
CA LYS A 574 22.16 3.38 -11.61
C LYS A 574 21.31 2.33 -10.92
N THR A 575 20.80 1.34 -11.67
CA THR A 575 20.00 0.24 -11.14
C THR A 575 20.84 -0.66 -10.23
N ALA A 576 22.08 -0.97 -10.67
CA ALA A 576 23.01 -1.78 -9.89
C ALA A 576 23.37 -1.15 -8.55
N THR A 577 23.66 0.17 -8.51
CA THR A 577 23.94 0.89 -7.26
C THR A 577 22.72 0.82 -6.34
N LYS A 578 21.50 1.06 -6.87
CA LYS A 578 20.27 0.94 -6.07
C LYS A 578 20.11 -0.45 -5.46
N ILE A 579 20.25 -1.51 -6.27
CA ILE A 579 20.15 -2.90 -5.79
C ILE A 579 21.20 -3.18 -4.70
N HIS A 580 22.44 -2.75 -4.90
CA HIS A 580 23.50 -2.92 -3.93
C HIS A 580 23.19 -2.19 -2.61
N ASP A 581 22.72 -0.95 -2.66
CA ASP A 581 22.33 -0.17 -1.48
C ASP A 581 21.18 -0.84 -0.71
N GLU A 582 20.17 -1.37 -1.43
CA GLU A 582 19.08 -2.12 -0.82
C GLU A 582 19.55 -3.45 -0.20
N LEU A 583 20.52 -4.15 -0.82
CA LEU A 583 21.15 -5.32 -0.22
C LEU A 583 21.89 -4.96 1.07
N GLU A 584 22.68 -3.87 1.09
CA GLU A 584 23.37 -3.42 2.31
C GLU A 584 22.38 -3.05 3.42
N LYS A 585 21.31 -2.33 3.09
CA LYS A 585 20.22 -1.97 4.02
C LYS A 585 19.53 -3.23 4.57
N SER A 586 19.33 -4.25 3.75
CA SER A 586 18.63 -5.49 4.14
C SER A 586 19.36 -6.27 5.24
N LYS A 587 20.66 -6.07 5.44
CA LYS A 587 21.45 -6.69 6.51
C LYS A 587 20.96 -6.30 7.91
N GLN A 588 20.23 -5.19 8.03
CA GLN A 588 19.67 -4.68 9.29
C GLN A 588 18.28 -5.23 9.60
N GLN A 589 17.75 -6.16 8.80
CA GLN A 589 16.46 -6.77 9.07
C GLN A 589 16.49 -7.60 10.36
N PRO A 590 15.41 -7.56 11.17
CA PRO A 590 15.35 -8.28 12.44
C PRO A 590 15.43 -9.80 12.26
N LEU A 591 15.93 -10.50 13.28
CA LEU A 591 16.13 -11.95 13.24
C LEU A 591 14.84 -12.72 12.86
N GLY A 592 13.68 -12.28 13.35
CA GLY A 592 12.41 -12.90 12.99
C GLY A 592 12.12 -12.90 11.48
N ARG A 593 12.49 -11.81 10.77
CA ARG A 593 12.38 -11.75 9.30
C ARG A 593 13.42 -12.63 8.61
N VAL A 594 14.64 -12.70 9.15
CA VAL A 594 15.68 -13.59 8.62
C VAL A 594 15.25 -15.05 8.74
N LEU A 595 14.69 -15.47 9.89
CA LEU A 595 14.15 -16.83 10.07
C LEU A 595 13.06 -17.17 9.06
N PHE A 596 12.16 -16.25 8.80
CA PHE A 596 11.15 -16.42 7.74
C PHE A 596 11.78 -16.48 6.35
N ALA A 597 12.74 -15.61 6.05
CA ALA A 597 13.42 -15.52 4.75
C ALA A 597 14.28 -16.76 4.43
N LEU A 598 14.85 -17.44 5.44
CA LEU A 598 15.53 -18.72 5.29
C LEU A 598 14.62 -19.84 4.79
N GLY A 599 13.30 -19.63 4.83
CA GLY A 599 12.33 -20.57 4.27
C GLY A 599 12.15 -21.84 5.11
N ILE A 600 12.37 -21.76 6.41
CA ILE A 600 12.16 -22.89 7.34
C ILE A 600 10.69 -23.34 7.25
N ARG A 601 10.49 -24.64 7.08
CA ARG A 601 9.13 -25.19 6.93
C ARG A 601 8.27 -24.86 8.16
N HIS A 602 7.03 -24.45 7.93
CA HIS A 602 6.06 -24.01 8.93
C HIS A 602 6.42 -22.70 9.68
N VAL A 603 7.55 -22.09 9.39
CA VAL A 603 7.92 -20.78 9.94
C VAL A 603 7.47 -19.70 8.96
N GLY A 604 6.32 -19.07 9.25
CA GLY A 604 5.85 -17.86 8.61
C GLY A 604 6.38 -16.60 9.31
N LYS A 605 6.05 -15.40 8.81
CA LYS A 605 6.48 -14.12 9.39
C LYS A 605 6.21 -14.05 10.91
N SER A 606 4.96 -14.26 11.34
CA SER A 606 4.56 -14.17 12.75
C SER A 606 5.23 -15.24 13.63
N VAL A 607 5.42 -16.45 13.08
CA VAL A 607 6.13 -17.54 13.80
C VAL A 607 7.61 -17.19 13.97
N GLY A 608 8.25 -16.63 12.94
CA GLY A 608 9.63 -16.15 13.01
C GLY A 608 9.82 -15.06 14.08
N GLU A 609 8.91 -14.10 14.15
CA GLU A 609 8.91 -13.04 15.17
C GLU A 609 8.75 -13.61 16.60
N VAL A 610 7.85 -14.57 16.80
CA VAL A 610 7.62 -15.22 18.09
C VAL A 610 8.84 -16.04 18.53
N ILE A 611 9.50 -16.74 17.60
CA ILE A 611 10.74 -17.49 17.88
C ILE A 611 11.87 -16.52 18.25
N ALA A 612 12.07 -15.45 17.48
CA ALA A 612 13.13 -14.46 17.74
C ALA A 612 12.93 -13.73 19.08
N ALA A 613 11.69 -13.46 19.47
CA ALA A 613 11.39 -12.88 20.79
C ALA A 613 11.80 -13.79 21.97
N LYS A 614 11.79 -15.12 21.80
CA LYS A 614 12.23 -16.07 22.81
C LYS A 614 13.72 -16.38 22.72
N PHE A 615 14.23 -16.50 21.49
CA PHE A 615 15.65 -16.77 21.21
C PHE A 615 16.23 -15.59 20.42
N PRO A 616 16.79 -14.58 21.12
CA PRO A 616 17.18 -13.32 20.49
C PRO A 616 18.43 -13.42 19.59
N SER A 617 19.06 -14.59 19.51
CA SER A 617 20.14 -14.85 18.54
C SER A 617 19.98 -16.20 17.86
N ILE A 618 20.49 -16.30 16.64
CA ILE A 618 20.49 -17.57 15.90
C ILE A 618 21.26 -18.66 16.66
N ASP A 619 22.34 -18.30 17.40
CA ASP A 619 23.14 -19.23 18.19
C ASP A 619 22.33 -19.78 19.36
N ALA A 620 21.55 -18.94 20.04
CA ALA A 620 20.64 -19.39 21.08
C ALA A 620 19.60 -20.38 20.55
N LEU A 621 19.07 -20.12 19.34
CA LEU A 621 18.12 -21.02 18.67
C LEU A 621 18.77 -22.34 18.22
N ILE A 622 20.01 -22.30 17.75
CA ILE A 622 20.78 -23.51 17.40
C ILE A 622 21.00 -24.38 18.64
N ALA A 623 21.36 -23.76 19.77
CA ALA A 623 21.62 -24.45 21.05
C ALA A 623 20.36 -24.98 21.74
N ALA A 624 19.18 -24.40 21.49
CA ALA A 624 17.92 -24.81 22.13
C ALA A 624 17.54 -26.25 21.80
N GLN A 625 16.84 -26.92 22.74
CA GLN A 625 16.24 -28.23 22.45
C GLN A 625 14.90 -28.07 21.74
N GLU A 626 14.42 -29.14 21.11
CA GLU A 626 13.13 -29.13 20.39
C GLU A 626 11.98 -28.79 21.35
N GLU A 627 12.05 -29.32 22.57
CA GLU A 627 11.06 -29.09 23.62
C GLU A 627 10.99 -27.61 24.02
N ASP A 628 12.11 -26.91 24.12
CA ASP A 628 12.20 -25.48 24.49
C ASP A 628 11.50 -24.62 23.42
N ILE A 629 11.59 -25.03 22.16
CA ILE A 629 10.92 -24.33 21.04
C ILE A 629 9.42 -24.66 21.05
N ALA A 630 9.05 -25.90 21.35
CA ALA A 630 7.65 -26.35 21.39
C ALA A 630 6.87 -25.75 22.57
N GLU A 631 7.53 -25.30 23.64
CA GLU A 631 6.92 -24.63 24.79
C GLU A 631 6.51 -23.18 24.54
N ILE A 632 6.94 -22.59 23.40
CA ILE A 632 6.55 -21.23 23.02
C ILE A 632 5.05 -21.20 22.70
N ASP A 633 4.32 -20.23 23.29
CA ASP A 633 2.89 -20.06 23.04
C ASP A 633 2.62 -19.85 21.51
N GLY A 634 1.78 -20.70 20.94
CA GLY A 634 1.48 -20.70 19.50
C GLY A 634 2.44 -21.55 18.63
N ILE A 635 3.47 -22.18 19.20
CA ILE A 635 4.38 -23.08 18.49
C ILE A 635 4.17 -24.52 18.97
N GLY A 636 3.74 -25.39 18.06
CA GLY A 636 3.55 -26.80 18.36
C GLY A 636 4.78 -27.65 18.00
N PRO A 637 4.80 -28.96 18.44
CA PRO A 637 5.91 -29.87 18.18
C PRO A 637 6.30 -29.98 16.68
N LYS A 638 5.34 -29.88 15.78
CA LYS A 638 5.59 -29.96 14.32
C LYS A 638 6.45 -28.78 13.81
N ILE A 639 6.26 -27.59 14.37
CA ILE A 639 7.04 -26.40 14.01
C ILE A 639 8.44 -26.51 14.63
N ALA A 640 8.52 -26.89 15.91
CA ALA A 640 9.78 -27.08 16.63
C ALA A 640 10.68 -28.11 15.92
N ALA A 641 10.12 -29.28 15.58
CA ALA A 641 10.82 -30.31 14.83
C ALA A 641 11.35 -29.77 13.46
N SER A 642 10.54 -28.98 12.73
CA SER A 642 10.96 -28.39 11.46
C SER A 642 12.12 -27.41 11.62
N VAL A 643 12.14 -26.59 12.67
CA VAL A 643 13.24 -25.67 12.98
C VAL A 643 14.52 -26.46 13.30
N LYS A 644 14.44 -27.46 14.17
CA LYS A 644 15.61 -28.28 14.54
C LYS A 644 16.13 -29.08 13.36
N GLN A 645 15.24 -29.65 12.54
CA GLN A 645 15.62 -30.36 11.32
C GLN A 645 16.36 -29.44 10.34
N PHE A 646 15.90 -28.19 10.16
CA PHE A 646 16.57 -27.21 9.29
C PHE A 646 17.97 -26.86 9.82
N LEU A 647 18.10 -26.63 11.12
CA LEU A 647 19.35 -26.28 11.79
C LEU A 647 20.32 -27.47 11.98
N ALA A 648 19.85 -28.70 11.78
CA ALA A 648 20.70 -29.88 11.79
C ALA A 648 21.40 -30.15 10.46
N VAL A 649 21.03 -29.44 9.38
CA VAL A 649 21.61 -29.60 8.04
C VAL A 649 22.88 -28.74 7.93
N PRO A 650 24.08 -29.34 7.69
CA PRO A 650 25.34 -28.60 7.64
C PRO A 650 25.34 -27.47 6.60
N GLU A 651 24.76 -27.70 5.42
CA GLU A 651 24.70 -26.75 4.32
C GLU A 651 23.90 -25.51 4.70
N ASN A 652 22.84 -25.66 5.51
CA ASN A 652 22.07 -24.53 6.02
C ASN A 652 22.88 -23.71 7.04
N LEU A 653 23.63 -24.38 7.90
CA LEU A 653 24.53 -23.69 8.82
C LEU A 653 25.63 -22.94 8.10
N GLU A 654 26.18 -23.48 7.01
CA GLU A 654 27.16 -22.79 6.17
C GLU A 654 26.56 -21.52 5.54
N VAL A 655 25.31 -21.54 5.08
CA VAL A 655 24.62 -20.34 4.56
C VAL A 655 24.50 -19.29 5.66
N ILE A 656 24.08 -19.71 6.89
CA ILE A 656 23.97 -18.81 8.05
C ILE A 656 25.32 -18.16 8.37
N GLU A 657 26.43 -18.93 8.38
CA GLU A 657 27.78 -18.40 8.65
C GLU A 657 28.26 -17.47 7.53
N ARG A 658 27.91 -17.72 6.27
CA ARG A 658 28.21 -16.79 5.16
C ARG A 658 27.42 -15.49 5.28
N LEU A 659 26.16 -15.54 5.72
CA LEU A 659 25.35 -14.33 6.01
C LEU A 659 25.96 -13.54 7.19
N ARG A 660 26.41 -14.22 8.25
CA ARG A 660 27.14 -13.59 9.35
C ARG A 660 28.42 -12.89 8.85
N SER A 661 29.19 -13.58 8.04
CA SER A 661 30.41 -13.04 7.42
C SER A 661 30.15 -11.86 6.48
N ALA A 662 28.95 -11.80 5.90
CA ALA A 662 28.50 -10.69 5.04
C ALA A 662 28.01 -9.48 5.86
N GLY A 663 27.93 -9.57 7.20
CA GLY A 663 27.58 -8.47 8.09
C GLY A 663 26.16 -8.49 8.65
N PHE A 664 25.45 -9.62 8.54
CA PHE A 664 24.19 -9.80 9.28
C PHE A 664 24.49 -10.01 10.78
N PRO A 665 23.88 -9.26 11.69
CA PRO A 665 24.07 -9.45 13.12
C PRO A 665 23.53 -10.81 13.58
N LEU A 666 22.45 -11.32 12.96
CA LEU A 666 21.75 -12.57 13.29
C LEU A 666 21.35 -12.67 14.78
N GLU A 667 21.18 -11.51 15.40
CA GLU A 667 20.73 -11.35 16.78
C GLU A 667 19.86 -10.09 16.88
N ASP A 668 18.85 -10.17 17.71
CA ASP A 668 18.04 -9.03 18.12
C ASP A 668 18.51 -8.60 19.51
N ASN A 669 19.37 -7.59 19.58
CA ASN A 669 19.74 -7.01 20.87
C ASN A 669 18.50 -6.35 21.50
N ALA A 670 18.33 -6.51 22.81
CA ALA A 670 17.20 -5.92 23.54
C ALA A 670 17.14 -4.39 23.32
N SER A 671 18.29 -3.73 23.24
CA SER A 671 18.39 -2.30 22.94
C SER A 671 17.92 -1.94 21.53
N ASP A 672 18.25 -2.76 20.51
CA ASP A 672 17.84 -2.49 19.13
C ASP A 672 16.35 -2.78 18.90
N ALA A 673 15.83 -3.83 19.56
CA ALA A 673 14.40 -4.13 19.57
C ALA A 673 13.61 -3.02 20.31
N ALA A 674 14.14 -2.55 21.45
CA ALA A 674 13.56 -1.45 22.21
C ALA A 674 13.62 -0.13 21.43
N ALA A 675 14.75 0.17 20.76
CA ALA A 675 14.89 1.38 19.94
C ALA A 675 13.90 1.41 18.77
N ARG A 676 13.73 0.27 18.06
CA ARG A 676 12.72 0.13 17.00
C ARG A 676 11.30 0.27 17.52
N ALA A 677 10.97 -0.41 18.63
CA ALA A 677 9.66 -0.29 19.28
C ALA A 677 9.40 1.14 19.75
N ALA A 678 10.41 1.83 20.25
CA ALA A 678 10.35 3.23 20.65
C ALA A 678 10.07 4.16 19.47
N GLU A 679 10.77 3.97 18.34
CA GLU A 679 10.58 4.74 17.12
C GLU A 679 9.17 4.54 16.52
N GLU A 680 8.68 3.28 16.49
CA GLU A 680 7.35 2.95 15.96
C GLU A 680 6.20 3.44 16.86
N THR A 681 6.40 3.48 18.17
CA THR A 681 5.31 3.74 19.14
C THR A 681 5.41 5.09 19.83
N GLY A 682 6.54 5.79 19.69
CA GLY A 682 6.80 7.08 20.32
C GLY A 682 7.01 7.01 21.84
N VAL A 683 7.30 5.82 22.41
CA VAL A 683 7.70 5.68 23.81
C VAL A 683 9.20 5.89 23.99
N ASP A 684 9.66 6.16 25.22
CA ASP A 684 11.09 6.32 25.51
C ASP A 684 11.84 5.00 25.34
N ALA A 685 12.97 5.03 24.62
CA ALA A 685 13.74 3.82 24.33
C ALA A 685 14.28 3.13 25.59
N SER A 686 14.63 3.90 26.64
CA SER A 686 15.11 3.35 27.90
C SER A 686 14.00 2.64 28.69
N LEU A 687 12.76 3.12 28.57
CA LEU A 687 11.59 2.47 29.14
C LEU A 687 11.23 1.21 28.34
N ALA A 688 11.32 1.25 27.03
CA ALA A 688 11.11 0.08 26.18
C ALA A 688 12.14 -1.02 26.48
N GLU A 689 13.41 -0.67 26.70
CA GLU A 689 14.47 -1.60 27.07
C GLU A 689 14.25 -2.21 28.48
N SER A 690 13.82 -1.41 29.46
CA SER A 690 13.59 -1.85 30.81
C SER A 690 12.33 -2.68 31.04
N GLN A 691 11.38 -2.62 30.08
CA GLN A 691 10.08 -3.31 30.09
C GLN A 691 9.32 -3.20 31.44
N PRO A 692 9.04 -2.00 31.92
CA PRO A 692 8.50 -1.77 33.27
C PRO A 692 7.11 -2.37 33.47
N LEU A 693 6.38 -2.68 32.41
CA LEU A 693 5.04 -3.27 32.48
C LEU A 693 5.05 -4.80 32.30
N ALA A 694 6.22 -5.45 32.35
CA ALA A 694 6.33 -6.89 32.20
C ALA A 694 5.46 -7.64 33.25
N GLY A 695 4.67 -8.61 32.77
CA GLY A 695 3.76 -9.39 33.62
C GLY A 695 2.38 -8.75 33.82
N LEU A 696 2.15 -7.52 33.44
CA LEU A 696 0.85 -6.85 33.50
C LEU A 696 0.02 -7.11 32.23
N THR A 697 -1.29 -7.30 32.44
CA THR A 697 -2.24 -7.53 31.33
C THR A 697 -3.20 -6.34 31.23
N PHE A 698 -3.22 -5.70 30.07
CA PHE A 698 -4.08 -4.58 29.75
C PHE A 698 -5.20 -4.98 28.77
N VAL A 699 -6.35 -4.33 28.90
CA VAL A 699 -7.46 -4.38 27.92
C VAL A 699 -7.82 -2.95 27.56
N LEU A 700 -7.89 -2.66 26.28
CA LEU A 700 -8.30 -1.35 25.75
C LEU A 700 -9.77 -1.39 25.34
N THR A 701 -10.54 -0.35 25.71
CA THR A 701 -11.97 -0.22 25.37
C THR A 701 -12.34 1.25 25.17
N GLY A 702 -13.37 1.51 24.35
CA GLY A 702 -13.74 2.88 24.00
C GLY A 702 -12.84 3.51 22.94
N THR A 703 -13.08 4.76 22.63
CA THR A 703 -12.30 5.58 21.70
C THR A 703 -11.30 6.42 22.51
N LEU A 704 -10.03 6.36 22.14
CA LEU A 704 -8.96 7.18 22.70
C LEU A 704 -8.78 8.43 21.84
N GLU A 705 -8.48 9.58 22.44
CA GLU A 705 -8.40 10.87 21.76
C GLU A 705 -7.02 11.10 21.10
N ASN A 706 -5.94 10.69 21.78
CA ASN A 706 -4.57 10.96 21.36
C ASN A 706 -3.95 9.83 20.53
N ARG A 707 -4.44 8.60 20.68
CA ARG A 707 -3.92 7.40 19.98
C ARG A 707 -5.06 6.50 19.55
N THR A 708 -4.87 5.77 18.48
CA THR A 708 -5.74 4.62 18.20
C THR A 708 -5.53 3.52 19.23
N ARG A 709 -6.49 2.63 19.39
CA ARG A 709 -6.34 1.46 20.30
C ARG A 709 -5.18 0.55 19.91
N ASP A 710 -4.85 0.49 18.61
CA ASP A 710 -3.75 -0.32 18.11
C ASP A 710 -2.40 0.34 18.43
N GLU A 711 -2.27 1.65 18.29
CA GLU A 711 -1.09 2.42 18.70
C GLU A 711 -0.87 2.37 20.20
N ALA A 712 -1.93 2.58 20.99
CA ALA A 712 -1.87 2.45 22.44
C ALA A 712 -1.50 1.03 22.86
N GLY A 713 -2.07 0.02 22.18
CA GLY A 713 -1.75 -1.38 22.39
C GLY A 713 -0.31 -1.73 22.02
N ALA A 714 0.22 -1.17 20.94
CA ALA A 714 1.61 -1.31 20.54
C ALA A 714 2.56 -0.64 21.54
N ALA A 715 2.24 0.57 22.00
CA ALA A 715 3.02 1.31 23.00
C ALA A 715 3.08 0.57 24.35
N LEU A 716 1.95 0.05 24.83
CA LEU A 716 1.92 -0.77 26.05
C LEU A 716 2.75 -2.06 25.91
N LYS A 717 2.70 -2.71 24.73
CA LYS A 717 3.51 -3.90 24.44
C LYS A 717 5.00 -3.57 24.37
N ALA A 718 5.38 -2.42 23.80
CA ALA A 718 6.76 -1.95 23.79
C ALA A 718 7.34 -1.81 25.19
N LEU A 719 6.52 -1.47 26.19
CA LEU A 719 6.89 -1.43 27.61
C LEU A 719 6.77 -2.79 28.32
N GLY A 720 6.51 -3.88 27.62
CA GLY A 720 6.45 -5.25 28.15
C GLY A 720 5.07 -5.72 28.59
N ALA A 721 3.99 -4.93 28.42
CA ALA A 721 2.66 -5.35 28.81
C ALA A 721 2.05 -6.39 27.86
N LYS A 722 1.20 -7.27 28.41
CA LYS A 722 0.33 -8.15 27.61
C LYS A 722 -0.98 -7.42 27.32
N VAL A 723 -1.32 -7.20 26.05
CA VAL A 723 -2.58 -6.58 25.65
C VAL A 723 -3.53 -7.64 25.12
N THR A 724 -4.75 -7.72 25.70
CA THR A 724 -5.75 -8.72 25.34
C THR A 724 -7.09 -8.10 24.93
N GLY A 725 -7.86 -8.82 24.11
CA GLY A 725 -9.15 -8.34 23.60
C GLY A 725 -10.32 -8.49 24.57
N SER A 726 -10.18 -9.23 25.69
CA SER A 726 -11.28 -9.53 26.61
C SER A 726 -10.88 -9.38 28.07
N VAL A 727 -11.79 -8.84 28.89
CA VAL A 727 -11.60 -8.65 30.33
C VAL A 727 -11.83 -9.98 31.08
N SER A 728 -10.91 -10.33 31.96
CA SER A 728 -10.94 -11.52 32.82
C SER A 728 -10.37 -11.20 34.21
N LYS A 729 -10.44 -12.14 35.18
CA LYS A 729 -9.80 -12.01 36.51
C LYS A 729 -8.26 -11.90 36.45
N LYS A 730 -7.65 -12.21 35.29
CA LYS A 730 -6.21 -12.07 35.06
C LYS A 730 -5.83 -10.74 34.44
N THR A 731 -6.80 -9.87 34.11
CA THR A 731 -6.56 -8.53 33.60
C THR A 731 -6.11 -7.63 34.73
N SER A 732 -4.98 -6.95 34.55
CA SER A 732 -4.41 -6.03 35.55
C SER A 732 -5.09 -4.67 35.47
N PHE A 733 -5.25 -4.15 34.27
CA PHE A 733 -5.84 -2.83 34.00
C PHE A 733 -6.74 -2.85 32.77
N VAL A 734 -7.80 -2.04 32.81
CA VAL A 734 -8.61 -1.72 31.64
C VAL A 734 -8.45 -0.24 31.35
N VAL A 735 -7.98 0.09 30.15
CA VAL A 735 -7.94 1.48 29.68
C VAL A 735 -9.26 1.78 29.01
N ALA A 736 -9.98 2.78 29.53
CA ALA A 736 -11.30 3.16 29.08
C ALA A 736 -11.26 4.57 28.46
N GLY A 737 -11.36 4.64 27.14
CA GLY A 737 -11.61 5.88 26.42
C GLY A 737 -13.10 6.27 26.43
N THR A 738 -13.47 7.26 25.62
CA THR A 738 -14.85 7.67 25.44
C THR A 738 -15.69 6.53 24.86
N ASN A 739 -16.95 6.42 25.28
CA ASN A 739 -17.87 5.36 24.86
C ASN A 739 -17.37 3.92 25.15
N ALA A 740 -16.72 3.73 26.28
CA ALA A 740 -16.29 2.42 26.74
C ALA A 740 -17.52 1.52 27.04
N GLY A 741 -17.79 0.55 26.16
CA GLY A 741 -18.96 -0.33 26.22
C GLY A 741 -18.84 -1.46 27.26
N SER A 742 -19.42 -2.63 26.96
CA SER A 742 -19.56 -3.79 27.84
C SER A 742 -18.28 -4.25 28.57
N LYS A 743 -17.10 -3.95 28.04
CA LYS A 743 -15.81 -4.29 28.66
C LYS A 743 -15.54 -3.48 29.94
N LEU A 744 -15.97 -2.20 29.99
CA LEU A 744 -15.87 -1.37 31.19
C LEU A 744 -16.77 -1.92 32.29
N THR A 745 -18.03 -2.17 31.99
CA THR A 745 -18.98 -2.77 32.96
C THR A 745 -18.48 -4.12 33.48
N LYS A 746 -17.84 -4.91 32.60
CA LYS A 746 -17.25 -6.19 33.00
C LYS A 746 -16.02 -6.00 33.89
N ALA A 747 -15.17 -4.99 33.65
CA ALA A 747 -14.04 -4.65 34.49
C ALA A 747 -14.51 -4.27 35.91
N GLU A 748 -15.50 -3.38 36.01
CA GLU A 748 -16.13 -2.96 37.26
C GLU A 748 -16.72 -4.16 38.03
N SER A 749 -17.43 -5.06 37.34
CA SER A 749 -18.02 -6.26 37.93
C SER A 749 -16.97 -7.26 38.48
N LEU A 750 -15.76 -7.26 37.91
CA LEU A 750 -14.67 -8.13 38.31
C LEU A 750 -13.69 -7.46 39.27
N GLY A 751 -13.88 -6.16 39.59
CA GLY A 751 -12.98 -5.36 40.42
C GLY A 751 -11.61 -5.11 39.77
N VAL A 752 -11.54 -5.07 38.45
CA VAL A 752 -10.32 -4.76 37.72
C VAL A 752 -10.14 -3.24 37.67
N ALA A 753 -8.93 -2.76 37.94
CA ALA A 753 -8.59 -1.34 37.90
C ALA A 753 -8.79 -0.76 36.52
N VAL A 754 -9.46 0.42 36.47
CA VAL A 754 -9.74 1.14 35.23
C VAL A 754 -8.88 2.38 35.17
N LEU A 755 -8.19 2.59 34.06
CA LEU A 755 -7.43 3.80 33.74
C LEU A 755 -8.17 4.58 32.67
N ASP A 756 -8.17 5.88 32.77
CA ASP A 756 -8.52 6.76 31.65
C ASP A 756 -7.35 6.93 30.68
N GLU A 757 -7.56 7.63 29.57
CA GLU A 757 -6.53 7.85 28.55
C GLU A 757 -5.35 8.67 29.10
N ALA A 758 -5.60 9.70 29.91
CA ALA A 758 -4.57 10.54 30.49
C ALA A 758 -3.65 9.72 31.43
N GLN A 759 -4.23 8.84 32.25
CA GLN A 759 -3.50 7.91 33.09
C GLN A 759 -2.70 6.89 32.27
N MET A 760 -3.25 6.41 31.16
CA MET A 760 -2.50 5.55 30.24
C MET A 760 -1.31 6.29 29.61
N GLU A 761 -1.46 7.53 29.15
CA GLU A 761 -0.35 8.33 28.60
C GLU A 761 0.73 8.57 29.69
N GLU A 762 0.34 8.77 30.95
CA GLU A 762 1.30 8.86 32.05
C GLU A 762 2.06 7.53 32.27
N VAL A 763 1.36 6.40 32.17
CA VAL A 763 1.98 5.06 32.22
C VAL A 763 2.95 4.89 31.04
N LEU A 764 2.58 5.31 29.83
CA LEU A 764 3.46 5.24 28.66
C LEU A 764 4.70 6.14 28.79
N ALA A 765 4.56 7.32 29.41
CA ALA A 765 5.64 8.27 29.60
C ALA A 765 6.59 7.91 30.75
N THR A 766 6.11 7.23 31.79
CA THR A 766 6.88 6.98 33.03
C THR A 766 7.20 5.51 33.26
N GLY A 767 6.48 4.59 32.63
CA GLY A 767 6.53 3.16 32.95
C GLY A 767 5.87 2.78 34.27
N ALA A 768 5.35 3.74 35.03
CA ALA A 768 4.77 3.50 36.34
C ALA A 768 3.25 3.39 36.25
N VAL A 769 2.69 2.31 36.82
CA VAL A 769 1.24 2.15 36.94
C VAL A 769 0.73 2.81 38.23
N PRO A 770 -0.46 3.45 38.22
CA PRO A 770 -1.07 3.95 39.45
C PRO A 770 -1.22 2.85 40.51
N GLN A 771 -0.89 3.13 41.75
CA GLN A 771 -1.16 2.19 42.84
C GLN A 771 -2.68 2.05 42.98
N ALA A 772 -3.17 0.82 42.91
CA ALA A 772 -4.59 0.46 43.01
C ALA A 772 -5.19 0.80 44.38
#